data_43963210e369dd272968a83e9c849191
#
_entry.id   43963210e369dd272968a83e9c849191
#
_cell.length_a   1.000
_cell.length_b   1.000
_cell.length_c   1.000
_cell.angle_alpha   90.00
_cell.angle_beta   90.00
_cell.angle_gamma   90.00
#
_symmetry.space_group_name_H-M   'P 1'
#
loop_
_entity.id
_entity.type
_entity.pdbx_description
1 polymer ?
#
loop_
_entity_poly.entity_id
_entity_poly.type
_entity_poly.pdbx_seq_one_letter_code
_entity_poly.pdbx_strand_id
1 'polypeptide(L)'
;MRGLWRVLSGLVLAVVALDHPVSQAADATVTVRPDARHQTIMGWSGMPWYPNVSAQVRDEVLDEAVSDLGLTWVHWTVPSGNRTDTRTWEWTNDDADPNHIHWPAFGTGPVDRSVRTWVLPFKQRVEARGDRFGLAITQTFHKGGSTGSVPVWLLQSPLEFAEYATSLLLYLKNTHGLQADYYVICKDAGDSEDNPFEVPVVAEMIKSLGPRLRALGLSTTVLFPECHDANTCWRFIQAVREDGDLWPFVGMIGYHLYGGEARNTDRPKIRDFAIARGLPISHAGSDGITLDTLYDDLTLGDVSYWSIVGLGGPGPGGVFYLHFDNTSFSRGAQYWQYRQVMHYVRRGAVRIEAVSGVPAVRPLAFVHEGRTTIVLINNTPPRQPRSATLRNLPPGDYGVSRCVSSRSYEELGVKRVGPDGVLDVNLPPDSVLTVYPHPGKNLAPTVVEWKAEPSFLKTPASRVRLSAVAQDPELDRLSYSWSVTGQPLGAKATLADPQSARPSASGLTVPGRYVFTVAVRDGAHEVKRDVWLDLHAGNQPPVLIDVHNRLPVLVTLPQSATTLRGGALDLEGDKLTYRWSVVSQPPGSAVRLETPDDGSCRVNNITVPGDHVFKFEASDGTNTVSENLTVPVYPANSAPVIRPRS
;
A
#
# COMPACT_ATOMS: atom_id res chain seq x y z
N MET A 1 29.45 -58.09 -6.95
CA MET A 1 28.65 -58.26 -8.20
C MET A 1 28.11 -56.92 -8.59
N ARG A 2 28.33 -56.57 -9.81
CA ARG A 2 28.13 -55.27 -10.47
C ARG A 2 26.63 -54.90 -10.60
N GLY A 3 26.27 -53.64 -10.36
CA GLY A 3 24.91 -53.16 -10.59
C GLY A 3 24.91 -51.68 -10.98
N LEU A 4 24.49 -51.42 -12.21
CA LEU A 4 24.44 -50.22 -13.02
C LEU A 4 23.75 -48.99 -12.33
N TRP A 5 24.37 -47.84 -12.46
CA TRP A 5 23.75 -46.53 -12.36
C TRP A 5 23.08 -46.20 -13.70
N ARG A 6 21.81 -45.91 -13.69
CA ARG A 6 21.07 -45.29 -14.81
C ARG A 6 20.88 -43.82 -14.56
N VAL A 7 21.46 -43.02 -15.43
CA VAL A 7 21.20 -41.58 -15.62
C VAL A 7 19.82 -41.43 -16.25
N LEU A 8 18.90 -40.77 -15.58
CA LEU A 8 17.63 -40.31 -16.15
C LEU A 8 17.80 -38.86 -16.58
N SER A 9 17.96 -38.66 -17.89
CA SER A 9 17.85 -37.38 -18.56
C SER A 9 16.37 -36.97 -18.57
N GLY A 10 16.01 -35.95 -17.80
CA GLY A 10 14.66 -35.37 -17.84
C GLY A 10 14.44 -34.55 -19.11
N LEU A 11 13.67 -35.08 -20.03
CA LEU A 11 13.06 -34.32 -21.14
C LEU A 11 11.96 -33.45 -20.55
N VAL A 12 12.14 -32.12 -20.57
CA VAL A 12 11.05 -31.17 -20.35
C VAL A 12 10.25 -31.12 -21.65
N LEU A 13 9.14 -31.82 -21.69
CA LEU A 13 8.12 -31.62 -22.72
C LEU A 13 7.40 -30.32 -22.44
N ALA A 14 7.60 -29.32 -23.29
CA ALA A 14 6.72 -28.17 -23.39
C ALA A 14 5.36 -28.67 -23.94
N VAL A 15 4.38 -28.80 -23.08
CA VAL A 15 2.99 -29.03 -23.49
C VAL A 15 2.47 -27.70 -24.03
N VAL A 16 2.51 -27.53 -25.34
CA VAL A 16 1.70 -26.53 -26.03
C VAL A 16 0.27 -27.05 -25.96
N ALA A 17 -0.52 -26.54 -25.05
CA ALA A 17 -1.95 -26.77 -25.03
C ALA A 17 -2.54 -26.04 -26.26
N LEU A 18 -2.87 -26.81 -27.30
CA LEU A 18 -3.73 -26.35 -28.39
C LEU A 18 -5.14 -26.17 -27.80
N ASP A 19 -5.53 -24.93 -27.55
CA ASP A 19 -6.91 -24.57 -27.26
C ASP A 19 -7.78 -24.93 -28.45
N HIS A 20 -8.44 -26.08 -28.39
CA HIS A 20 -9.56 -26.36 -29.28
C HIS A 20 -10.80 -25.67 -28.70
N PRO A 21 -11.52 -24.86 -29.47
CA PRO A 21 -12.74 -24.26 -28.98
C PRO A 21 -13.83 -25.33 -28.87
N VAL A 22 -13.99 -25.89 -27.68
CA VAL A 22 -15.24 -26.55 -27.33
C VAL A 22 -16.23 -25.42 -27.06
N SER A 23 -17.19 -25.24 -27.94
CA SER A 23 -18.34 -24.37 -27.74
C SER A 23 -19.18 -24.91 -26.57
N GLN A 24 -18.72 -24.69 -25.35
CA GLN A 24 -19.54 -24.89 -24.17
C GLN A 24 -20.32 -23.59 -23.95
N ALA A 25 -21.64 -23.71 -23.75
CA ALA A 25 -22.44 -22.53 -23.37
C ALA A 25 -21.80 -21.80 -22.21
N ALA A 26 -21.75 -20.48 -22.27
CA ALA A 26 -21.10 -19.69 -21.20
C ALA A 26 -21.78 -19.97 -19.86
N ASP A 27 -20.97 -20.24 -18.82
CA ASP A 27 -21.47 -20.53 -17.47
C ASP A 27 -22.19 -19.33 -16.87
N ALA A 28 -21.81 -18.10 -17.26
CA ALA A 28 -22.38 -16.85 -16.75
C ALA A 28 -22.78 -15.91 -17.89
N THR A 29 -23.92 -15.26 -17.75
CA THR A 29 -24.26 -14.07 -18.53
C THR A 29 -24.07 -12.86 -17.63
N VAL A 30 -23.27 -11.89 -18.09
CA VAL A 30 -23.07 -10.61 -17.40
C VAL A 30 -23.72 -9.50 -18.23
N THR A 31 -24.74 -8.87 -17.67
CA THR A 31 -25.48 -7.80 -18.34
C THR A 31 -25.09 -6.45 -17.77
N VAL A 32 -24.57 -5.58 -18.62
CA VAL A 32 -24.24 -4.19 -18.28
C VAL A 32 -25.47 -3.31 -18.44
N ARG A 33 -25.71 -2.41 -17.49
CA ARG A 33 -26.83 -1.46 -17.46
C ARG A 33 -26.31 -0.03 -17.39
N PRO A 34 -25.98 0.63 -18.51
CA PRO A 34 -25.34 1.94 -18.53
C PRO A 34 -26.18 3.06 -17.88
N ASP A 35 -27.50 2.88 -17.85
CA ASP A 35 -28.43 3.88 -17.27
C ASP A 35 -28.49 3.83 -15.74
N ALA A 36 -28.12 2.70 -15.13
CA ALA A 36 -28.05 2.54 -13.68
C ALA A 36 -26.68 3.00 -13.17
N ARG A 37 -26.58 4.29 -12.87
CA ARG A 37 -25.36 4.97 -12.46
C ARG A 37 -25.22 5.02 -10.94
N HIS A 38 -23.97 4.89 -10.49
CA HIS A 38 -23.56 4.97 -9.09
C HIS A 38 -22.50 6.08 -8.91
N GLN A 39 -21.55 5.89 -8.01
CA GLN A 39 -20.52 6.87 -7.70
C GLN A 39 -19.60 7.18 -8.89
N THR A 40 -19.06 8.38 -8.87
CA THR A 40 -17.93 8.76 -9.72
C THR A 40 -16.61 8.48 -9.01
N ILE A 41 -15.71 7.80 -9.66
CA ILE A 41 -14.37 7.51 -9.11
C ILE A 41 -13.55 8.81 -9.07
N MET A 42 -13.14 9.21 -7.88
CA MET A 42 -12.29 10.38 -7.66
C MET A 42 -10.81 10.06 -7.86
N GLY A 43 -10.45 8.78 -7.78
CA GLY A 43 -9.12 8.28 -8.01
C GLY A 43 -8.67 7.27 -6.96
N TRP A 44 -7.48 6.76 -7.20
CA TRP A 44 -6.80 5.77 -6.37
C TRP A 44 -5.66 6.44 -5.64
N SER A 45 -5.41 6.00 -4.42
CA SER A 45 -4.40 6.57 -3.54
C SER A 45 -3.47 5.52 -2.96
N GLY A 46 -2.29 5.96 -2.54
CA GLY A 46 -1.37 5.21 -1.71
C GLY A 46 -0.63 6.12 -0.75
N MET A 47 -0.25 5.57 0.41
CA MET A 47 0.51 6.32 1.43
C MET A 47 2.01 6.12 1.24
N PRO A 48 2.82 7.20 1.17
CA PRO A 48 4.27 7.10 1.18
C PRO A 48 4.78 6.95 2.63
N TRP A 49 5.09 5.71 3.05
CA TRP A 49 5.45 5.43 4.47
C TRP A 49 6.95 5.38 4.77
N TYR A 50 7.83 5.34 3.76
CA TYR A 50 9.25 5.06 3.98
C TYR A 50 10.15 6.27 3.80
N PRO A 51 10.64 6.89 4.89
CA PRO A 51 11.53 8.05 4.81
C PRO A 51 12.97 7.71 4.35
N ASN A 52 13.39 6.46 4.48
CA ASN A 52 14.80 6.06 4.32
C ASN A 52 15.09 5.24 3.06
N VAL A 53 14.28 5.34 2.02
CA VAL A 53 14.50 4.69 0.74
C VAL A 53 15.50 5.48 -0.11
N SER A 54 16.34 4.78 -0.89
CA SER A 54 17.21 5.46 -1.86
C SER A 54 16.39 6.22 -2.90
N ALA A 55 16.91 7.32 -3.42
CA ALA A 55 16.22 8.13 -4.43
C ALA A 55 15.83 7.29 -5.66
N GLN A 56 16.70 6.37 -6.06
CA GLN A 56 16.47 5.51 -7.22
C GLN A 56 15.30 4.55 -7.00
N VAL A 57 15.26 3.82 -5.87
CA VAL A 57 14.15 2.91 -5.53
C VAL A 57 12.84 3.69 -5.38
N ARG A 58 12.89 4.86 -4.74
CA ARG A 58 11.73 5.74 -4.60
C ARG A 58 11.16 6.12 -5.96
N ASP A 59 12.02 6.53 -6.89
CA ASP A 59 11.59 6.99 -8.21
C ASP A 59 10.96 5.84 -9.01
N GLU A 60 11.51 4.64 -8.97
CA GLU A 60 10.91 3.43 -9.56
C GLU A 60 9.53 3.12 -8.95
N VAL A 61 9.41 3.15 -7.62
CA VAL A 61 8.13 2.92 -6.92
C VAL A 61 7.09 3.96 -7.33
N LEU A 62 7.48 5.23 -7.45
CA LEU A 62 6.58 6.30 -7.87
C LEU A 62 6.18 6.18 -9.34
N ASP A 63 7.10 5.78 -10.21
CA ASP A 63 6.81 5.55 -11.63
C ASP A 63 5.81 4.39 -11.79
N GLU A 64 5.99 3.29 -11.07
CA GLU A 64 5.04 2.17 -11.05
C GLU A 64 3.67 2.60 -10.49
N ALA A 65 3.65 3.32 -9.38
CA ALA A 65 2.42 3.76 -8.74
C ALA A 65 1.58 4.67 -9.65
N VAL A 66 2.23 5.65 -10.27
CA VAL A 66 1.52 6.65 -11.10
C VAL A 66 1.33 6.15 -12.52
N SER A 67 2.39 5.63 -13.17
CA SER A 67 2.34 5.29 -14.60
C SER A 67 1.64 3.97 -14.87
N ASP A 68 1.88 2.94 -14.04
CA ASP A 68 1.28 1.63 -14.25
C ASP A 68 -0.01 1.44 -13.43
N LEU A 69 -0.01 1.61 -12.11
CA LEU A 69 -1.25 1.49 -11.31
C LEU A 69 -2.25 2.63 -11.58
N GLY A 70 -1.78 3.82 -11.93
CA GLY A 70 -2.66 4.96 -12.19
C GLY A 70 -3.12 5.69 -10.95
N LEU A 71 -2.32 5.65 -9.87
CA LEU A 71 -2.62 6.43 -8.68
C LEU A 71 -2.51 7.93 -8.97
N THR A 72 -3.47 8.70 -8.44
CA THR A 72 -3.54 10.16 -8.65
C THR A 72 -3.64 10.93 -7.34
N TRP A 73 -3.75 10.24 -6.21
CA TRP A 73 -3.89 10.83 -4.88
C TRP A 73 -2.79 10.38 -3.94
N VAL A 74 -2.41 11.28 -3.06
CA VAL A 74 -1.62 10.96 -1.86
C VAL A 74 -2.51 11.16 -0.63
N HIS A 75 -2.66 10.11 0.17
CA HIS A 75 -3.18 10.20 1.52
C HIS A 75 -1.98 10.28 2.45
N TRP A 76 -1.64 11.49 2.88
CA TRP A 76 -0.41 11.76 3.59
C TRP A 76 -0.64 11.82 5.09
N THR A 77 -0.02 10.90 5.81
CA THR A 77 0.04 10.94 7.26
C THR A 77 1.17 11.85 7.70
N VAL A 78 0.83 12.96 8.32
CA VAL A 78 1.81 13.90 8.88
C VAL A 78 2.26 13.38 10.24
N PRO A 79 3.57 13.27 10.49
CA PRO A 79 4.08 12.84 11.79
C PRO A 79 3.61 13.76 12.91
N SER A 80 2.96 13.23 13.93
CA SER A 80 2.48 13.97 15.10
C SER A 80 3.45 13.97 16.29
N GLY A 81 4.55 13.19 16.22
CA GLY A 81 5.56 13.05 17.28
C GLY A 81 5.12 12.15 18.44
N ASN A 82 5.99 12.07 19.42
CA ASN A 82 5.73 11.37 20.68
C ASN A 82 6.44 12.07 21.83
N ARG A 83 6.28 11.61 23.08
CA ARG A 83 6.90 12.20 24.27
C ARG A 83 8.43 12.32 24.20
N THR A 84 9.08 11.46 23.45
CA THR A 84 10.54 11.39 23.31
C THR A 84 11.05 12.01 22.02
N ASP A 85 10.16 12.18 21.03
CA ASP A 85 10.47 12.85 19.77
C ASP A 85 9.48 14.01 19.54
N THR A 86 9.84 15.17 20.03
CA THR A 86 9.05 16.42 19.92
C THR A 86 9.23 17.12 18.56
N ARG A 87 9.87 16.46 17.57
CA ARG A 87 10.09 17.02 16.22
C ARG A 87 8.84 16.94 15.34
N THR A 88 7.69 17.26 15.89
CA THR A 88 6.41 17.37 15.19
C THR A 88 6.14 18.76 14.70
N TRP A 89 5.04 18.90 13.95
CA TRP A 89 4.59 20.20 13.49
C TRP A 89 4.53 21.22 14.64
N GLU A 90 3.78 20.88 15.69
CA GLU A 90 3.65 21.69 16.89
C GLU A 90 3.36 20.78 18.10
N TRP A 91 4.38 20.47 18.89
CA TRP A 91 4.22 19.61 20.06
C TRP A 91 3.76 20.36 21.29
N THR A 92 4.27 21.56 21.47
CA THR A 92 3.90 22.49 22.54
C THR A 92 3.19 23.66 21.91
N ASN A 93 2.05 24.07 22.47
CA ASN A 93 1.31 25.23 21.98
C ASN A 93 2.27 26.42 21.84
N ASP A 94 2.23 27.09 20.71
CA ASP A 94 3.15 28.17 20.38
C ASP A 94 2.91 29.42 21.24
N ASP A 95 1.64 29.72 21.50
CA ASP A 95 1.20 30.74 22.46
C ASP A 95 -0.24 30.48 22.94
N ALA A 96 -0.94 31.45 23.52
CA ALA A 96 -2.30 31.30 24.05
C ALA A 96 -3.37 31.99 23.19
N ASP A 97 -2.99 32.62 22.08
CA ASP A 97 -3.91 33.28 21.16
C ASP A 97 -4.10 32.42 19.89
N PRO A 98 -5.20 31.69 19.74
CA PRO A 98 -5.43 30.80 18.59
C PRO A 98 -5.55 31.54 17.26
N ASN A 99 -5.45 32.85 17.23
CA ASN A 99 -5.45 33.64 16.00
C ASN A 99 -4.05 34.15 15.61
N HIS A 100 -3.04 33.89 16.44
CA HIS A 100 -1.68 34.32 16.21
C HIS A 100 -0.77 33.11 16.02
N ILE A 101 -0.21 32.91 14.83
CA ILE A 101 0.72 31.81 14.51
C ILE A 101 2.14 32.28 14.79
N HIS A 102 2.77 31.75 15.83
CA HIS A 102 4.19 32.01 16.14
C HIS A 102 5.10 31.02 15.39
N TRP A 103 5.34 31.27 14.10
CA TRP A 103 6.07 30.40 13.19
C TRP A 103 7.36 29.76 13.73
N PRO A 104 8.19 30.44 14.53
CA PRO A 104 9.41 29.82 15.07
C PRO A 104 9.18 28.60 15.97
N ALA A 105 7.96 28.39 16.49
CA ALA A 105 7.63 27.25 17.34
C ALA A 105 7.37 25.96 16.55
N PHE A 106 7.14 26.06 15.22
CA PHE A 106 6.76 24.92 14.40
C PHE A 106 7.94 24.13 13.87
N GLY A 107 7.86 22.79 13.96
CA GLY A 107 8.89 21.87 13.49
C GLY A 107 8.73 21.54 11.99
N THR A 108 9.26 22.39 11.10
CA THR A 108 9.10 22.24 9.65
C THR A 108 9.91 21.12 9.02
N GLY A 109 11.03 20.72 9.62
CA GLY A 109 12.00 19.79 9.02
C GLY A 109 11.42 18.42 8.61
N PRO A 110 10.66 17.70 9.45
CA PRO A 110 10.03 16.46 9.08
C PRO A 110 8.99 16.61 7.95
N VAL A 111 8.22 17.70 7.98
CA VAL A 111 7.24 18.05 6.94
C VAL A 111 7.95 18.28 5.61
N ASP A 112 8.98 19.13 5.59
CA ASP A 112 9.78 19.44 4.41
C ASP A 112 10.40 18.19 3.80
N ARG A 113 10.94 17.31 4.63
CA ARG A 113 11.54 16.06 4.18
C ARG A 113 10.49 15.18 3.48
N SER A 114 9.34 14.95 4.11
CA SER A 114 8.27 14.15 3.53
C SER A 114 7.74 14.75 2.22
N VAL A 115 7.51 16.05 2.20
CA VAL A 115 7.03 16.77 1.02
C VAL A 115 8.01 16.63 -0.15
N ARG A 116 9.30 16.90 0.07
CA ARG A 116 10.33 16.87 -0.98
C ARG A 116 10.65 15.45 -1.42
N THR A 117 10.58 14.48 -0.49
CA THR A 117 10.92 13.09 -0.82
C THR A 117 9.80 12.39 -1.56
N TRP A 118 8.53 12.62 -1.18
CA TRP A 118 7.42 11.83 -1.69
C TRP A 118 6.33 12.65 -2.38
N VAL A 119 5.78 13.67 -1.71
CA VAL A 119 4.56 14.34 -2.18
C VAL A 119 4.79 15.10 -3.49
N LEU A 120 5.86 15.92 -3.55
CA LEU A 120 6.17 16.67 -4.78
C LEU A 120 6.59 15.76 -5.94
N PRO A 121 7.47 14.76 -5.77
CA PRO A 121 7.79 13.84 -6.85
C PRO A 121 6.59 13.03 -7.36
N PHE A 122 5.66 12.66 -6.49
CA PHE A 122 4.41 12.01 -6.89
C PHE A 122 3.53 12.98 -7.69
N LYS A 123 3.30 14.20 -7.18
CA LYS A 123 2.53 15.26 -7.84
C LYS A 123 3.04 15.53 -9.25
N GLN A 124 4.36 15.70 -9.39
CA GLN A 124 5.00 15.97 -10.70
C GLN A 124 4.69 14.87 -11.72
N ARG A 125 4.71 13.60 -11.32
CA ARG A 125 4.39 12.46 -12.20
C ARG A 125 2.93 12.44 -12.61
N VAL A 126 2.02 12.71 -11.68
CA VAL A 126 0.58 12.77 -11.96
C VAL A 126 0.29 13.88 -12.98
N GLU A 127 0.83 15.08 -12.74
CA GLU A 127 0.61 16.24 -13.60
C GLU A 127 1.30 16.09 -14.99
N ALA A 128 2.46 15.45 -15.05
CA ALA A 128 3.14 15.14 -16.31
C ALA A 128 2.31 14.20 -17.22
N ARG A 129 1.40 13.41 -16.65
CA ARG A 129 0.42 12.59 -17.39
C ARG A 129 -0.82 13.36 -17.82
N GLY A 130 -0.98 14.61 -17.41
CA GLY A 130 -2.18 15.39 -17.61
C GLY A 130 -3.32 15.08 -16.63
N ASP A 131 -3.06 14.27 -15.59
CA ASP A 131 -4.02 13.95 -14.53
C ASP A 131 -4.02 15.05 -13.44
N ARG A 132 -5.14 15.18 -12.72
CA ARG A 132 -5.21 16.06 -11.55
C ARG A 132 -4.66 15.35 -10.32
N PHE A 133 -3.65 15.93 -9.68
CA PHE A 133 -3.17 15.49 -8.38
C PHE A 133 -4.17 15.82 -7.26
N GLY A 134 -4.38 14.90 -6.34
CA GLY A 134 -5.18 15.07 -5.14
C GLY A 134 -4.36 14.82 -3.88
N LEU A 135 -4.68 15.55 -2.81
CA LEU A 135 -3.99 15.47 -1.53
C LEU A 135 -4.99 15.43 -0.37
N ALA A 136 -4.99 14.34 0.38
CA ALA A 136 -5.64 14.25 1.68
C ALA A 136 -4.55 14.22 2.76
N ILE A 137 -4.73 14.99 3.83
CA ILE A 137 -3.80 15.07 4.96
C ILE A 137 -4.50 14.50 6.18
N THR A 138 -3.86 13.52 6.81
CA THR A 138 -4.31 12.97 8.08
C THR A 138 -3.24 13.13 9.17
N GLN A 139 -3.69 13.23 10.40
CA GLN A 139 -2.85 13.27 11.59
C GLN A 139 -3.00 11.96 12.35
N THR A 140 -1.89 11.36 12.75
CA THR A 140 -1.90 10.13 13.53
C THR A 140 -1.64 10.44 14.99
N PHE A 141 -2.68 10.61 15.75
CA PHE A 141 -2.63 10.88 17.18
C PHE A 141 -3.02 9.62 17.95
N HIS A 142 -2.08 8.67 18.09
CA HIS A 142 -2.30 7.49 18.92
C HIS A 142 -1.66 7.66 20.30
N LYS A 143 -2.45 7.45 21.35
CA LYS A 143 -1.97 7.44 22.71
C LYS A 143 -1.06 6.23 22.95
N GLY A 144 0.24 6.47 23.05
CA GLY A 144 1.23 5.42 23.32
C GLY A 144 1.70 4.60 22.12
N GLY A 145 1.21 4.86 20.91
CA GLY A 145 1.65 4.19 19.69
C GLY A 145 3.00 4.68 19.16
N SER A 146 3.56 3.93 18.20
CA SER A 146 4.81 4.27 17.52
C SER A 146 4.73 5.56 16.69
N THR A 147 3.53 6.06 16.44
CA THR A 147 3.24 7.21 15.59
C THR A 147 3.01 8.52 16.34
N GLY A 148 2.93 8.48 17.68
CA GLY A 148 2.84 9.65 18.54
C GLY A 148 1.63 9.67 19.45
N SER A 149 1.68 10.53 20.47
CA SER A 149 0.56 10.84 21.37
C SER A 149 -0.01 12.22 21.05
N VAL A 150 -1.27 12.44 21.39
CA VAL A 150 -1.93 13.74 21.22
C VAL A 150 -1.45 14.69 22.32
N PRO A 151 -0.97 15.89 22.00
CA PRO A 151 -0.81 16.94 22.99
C PRO A 151 -2.15 17.26 23.64
N VAL A 152 -2.20 17.30 24.98
CA VAL A 152 -3.45 17.48 25.74
C VAL A 152 -4.15 18.78 25.40
N TRP A 153 -3.41 19.83 25.11
CA TRP A 153 -3.93 21.15 24.76
C TRP A 153 -4.76 21.12 23.47
N LEU A 154 -4.38 20.29 22.47
CA LEU A 154 -5.18 20.11 21.24
C LEU A 154 -6.59 19.56 21.51
N LEU A 155 -6.73 18.68 22.52
CA LEU A 155 -8.04 18.13 22.89
C LEU A 155 -8.88 19.09 23.72
N GLN A 156 -8.23 20.04 24.41
CA GLN A 156 -8.89 20.98 25.31
C GLN A 156 -9.37 22.24 24.63
N SER A 157 -8.75 22.61 23.50
CA SER A 157 -9.10 23.84 22.75
C SER A 157 -9.31 23.56 21.28
N PRO A 158 -10.57 23.46 20.82
CA PRO A 158 -10.87 23.35 19.39
C PRO A 158 -10.38 24.55 18.55
N LEU A 159 -10.19 25.70 19.14
CA LEU A 159 -9.65 26.89 18.46
C LEU A 159 -8.14 26.75 18.21
N GLU A 160 -7.38 26.27 19.20
CA GLU A 160 -5.95 25.95 19.04
C GLU A 160 -5.76 24.80 18.02
N PHE A 161 -6.64 23.80 18.05
CA PHE A 161 -6.63 22.76 17.01
C PHE A 161 -6.85 23.36 15.61
N ALA A 162 -7.76 24.32 15.48
CA ALA A 162 -8.01 24.98 14.19
C ALA A 162 -6.79 25.82 13.75
N GLU A 163 -6.06 26.41 14.67
CA GLU A 163 -4.78 27.06 14.39
C GLU A 163 -3.73 26.05 13.91
N TYR A 164 -3.48 25.01 14.70
CA TYR A 164 -2.58 23.92 14.38
C TYR A 164 -2.80 23.37 12.95
N ALA A 165 -4.05 23.09 12.60
CA ALA A 165 -4.40 22.57 11.29
C ALA A 165 -4.19 23.60 10.15
N THR A 166 -4.60 24.84 10.39
CA THR A 166 -4.48 25.90 9.37
C THR A 166 -3.05 26.40 9.20
N SER A 167 -2.21 26.41 10.26
CA SER A 167 -0.80 26.74 10.15
C SER A 167 -0.07 25.75 9.23
N LEU A 168 -0.32 24.44 9.37
CA LEU A 168 0.21 23.42 8.47
C LEU A 168 -0.22 23.65 7.01
N LEU A 169 -1.51 23.86 6.79
CA LEU A 169 -2.06 24.07 5.44
C LEU A 169 -1.52 25.35 4.78
N LEU A 170 -1.38 26.44 5.54
CA LEU A 170 -0.76 27.68 5.08
C LEU A 170 0.73 27.49 4.77
N TYR A 171 1.46 26.77 5.62
CA TYR A 171 2.86 26.44 5.37
C TYR A 171 3.04 25.66 4.08
N LEU A 172 2.26 24.61 3.87
CA LEU A 172 2.31 23.80 2.67
C LEU A 172 1.99 24.62 1.41
N LYS A 173 0.96 25.49 1.48
CA LYS A 173 0.59 26.38 0.38
C LYS A 173 1.68 27.39 0.08
N ASN A 174 2.19 28.10 1.09
CA ASN A 174 3.09 29.21 0.89
C ASN A 174 4.54 28.76 0.60
N THR A 175 4.99 27.65 1.21
CA THR A 175 6.37 27.18 1.10
C THR A 175 6.54 26.17 -0.04
N HIS A 176 5.56 25.31 -0.26
CA HIS A 176 5.67 24.20 -1.22
C HIS A 176 4.68 24.30 -2.39
N GLY A 177 3.80 25.27 -2.42
CA GLY A 177 2.77 25.38 -3.46
C GLY A 177 1.77 24.21 -3.44
N LEU A 178 1.63 23.56 -2.28
CA LEU A 178 0.73 22.42 -2.08
C LEU A 178 -0.56 22.86 -1.40
N GLN A 179 -1.67 22.48 -1.99
CA GLN A 179 -3.00 22.68 -1.40
C GLN A 179 -3.65 21.32 -1.21
N ALA A 180 -4.05 21.02 0.03
CA ALA A 180 -4.79 19.81 0.33
C ALA A 180 -6.25 19.96 -0.10
N ASP A 181 -6.82 18.92 -0.70
CA ASP A 181 -8.25 18.82 -0.97
C ASP A 181 -9.02 18.53 0.34
N TYR A 182 -8.46 17.64 1.17
CA TYR A 182 -9.07 17.22 2.42
C TYR A 182 -8.10 17.24 3.59
N TYR A 183 -8.65 17.59 4.75
CA TYR A 183 -7.97 17.48 6.03
C TYR A 183 -8.77 16.56 6.95
N VAL A 184 -8.09 15.61 7.57
CA VAL A 184 -8.67 14.66 8.54
C VAL A 184 -8.31 15.12 9.94
N ILE A 185 -9.30 15.21 10.81
CA ILE A 185 -9.08 15.63 12.21
C ILE A 185 -8.17 14.64 12.92
N CYS A 186 -8.47 13.36 12.78
CA CYS A 186 -7.69 12.28 13.39
C CYS A 186 -7.92 10.98 12.62
N LYS A 187 -6.84 10.26 12.34
CA LYS A 187 -6.90 8.89 11.81
C LYS A 187 -7.42 7.92 12.86
N ASP A 188 -8.22 6.95 12.42
CA ASP A 188 -8.75 5.85 13.26
C ASP A 188 -9.60 6.35 14.45
N ALA A 189 -10.33 7.46 14.30
CA ALA A 189 -11.21 7.98 15.35
C ALA A 189 -12.16 6.90 15.89
N GLY A 190 -12.32 6.86 17.22
CA GLY A 190 -13.18 5.87 17.90
C GLY A 190 -12.60 4.46 17.99
N ASP A 191 -11.33 4.26 17.66
CA ASP A 191 -10.63 3.01 17.89
C ASP A 191 -10.10 2.96 19.32
N SER A 192 -10.68 2.11 20.13
CA SER A 192 -10.18 1.70 21.43
C SER A 192 -9.87 2.83 22.45
N GLU A 193 -9.43 2.43 23.62
CA GLU A 193 -9.00 3.29 24.73
C GLU A 193 -7.80 4.20 24.40
N ASP A 194 -7.14 3.97 23.27
CA ASP A 194 -5.93 4.69 22.86
C ASP A 194 -6.21 5.93 21.99
N ASN A 195 -7.43 6.07 21.44
CA ASN A 195 -7.80 7.22 20.63
C ASN A 195 -8.79 8.14 21.37
N PRO A 196 -8.35 9.31 21.84
CA PRO A 196 -9.19 10.21 22.65
C PRO A 196 -10.17 11.06 21.83
N PHE A 197 -10.22 10.90 20.51
CA PHE A 197 -11.07 11.68 19.63
C PHE A 197 -12.48 11.10 19.56
N GLU A 198 -13.28 11.42 20.58
CA GLU A 198 -14.69 11.09 20.62
C GLU A 198 -15.54 12.10 19.82
N VAL A 199 -16.79 11.70 19.50
CA VAL A 199 -17.68 12.49 18.63
C VAL A 199 -17.80 13.96 19.03
N PRO A 200 -18.04 14.33 20.31
CA PRO A 200 -18.19 15.74 20.69
C PRO A 200 -16.93 16.55 20.43
N VAL A 201 -15.75 15.98 20.69
CA VAL A 201 -14.47 16.66 20.48
C VAL A 201 -14.23 16.91 18.99
N VAL A 202 -14.42 15.89 18.17
CA VAL A 202 -14.27 15.99 16.71
C VAL A 202 -15.27 17.00 16.11
N ALA A 203 -16.50 17.00 16.59
CA ALA A 203 -17.52 17.94 16.11
C ALA A 203 -17.15 19.40 16.38
N GLU A 204 -16.70 19.72 17.60
CA GLU A 204 -16.25 21.08 17.95
C GLU A 204 -14.99 21.49 17.17
N MET A 205 -14.05 20.57 16.94
CA MET A 205 -12.89 20.82 16.09
C MET A 205 -13.29 21.17 14.65
N ILE A 206 -14.26 20.47 14.06
CA ILE A 206 -14.75 20.77 12.71
C ILE A 206 -15.41 22.14 12.67
N LYS A 207 -16.27 22.46 13.65
CA LYS A 207 -16.96 23.75 13.73
C LYS A 207 -16.00 24.92 13.97
N SER A 208 -14.84 24.69 14.57
CA SER A 208 -13.79 25.68 14.73
C SER A 208 -12.91 25.80 13.48
N LEU A 209 -12.51 24.67 12.90
CA LEU A 209 -11.63 24.61 11.73
C LEU A 209 -12.30 25.13 10.45
N GLY A 210 -13.53 24.70 10.18
CA GLY A 210 -14.22 24.98 8.94
C GLY A 210 -14.38 26.47 8.61
N PRO A 211 -14.89 27.33 9.52
CA PRO A 211 -14.96 28.76 9.31
C PRO A 211 -13.57 29.40 9.08
N ARG A 212 -12.55 28.93 9.81
CA ARG A 212 -11.17 29.43 9.68
C ARG A 212 -10.57 29.10 8.32
N LEU A 213 -10.78 27.90 7.79
CA LEU A 213 -10.37 27.53 6.42
C LEU A 213 -10.98 28.50 5.39
N ARG A 214 -12.26 28.79 5.49
CA ARG A 214 -12.95 29.74 4.59
C ARG A 214 -12.40 31.15 4.74
N ALA A 215 -12.21 31.63 5.96
CA ALA A 215 -11.67 32.97 6.24
C ALA A 215 -10.26 33.16 5.67
N LEU A 216 -9.43 32.11 5.66
CA LEU A 216 -8.08 32.11 5.11
C LEU A 216 -8.04 31.84 3.59
N GLY A 217 -9.18 31.69 2.92
CA GLY A 217 -9.24 31.37 1.48
C GLY A 217 -8.60 30.03 1.11
N LEU A 218 -8.67 29.06 2.03
CA LEU A 218 -8.27 27.69 1.78
C LEU A 218 -9.47 26.90 1.26
N SER A 219 -9.29 26.18 0.13
CA SER A 219 -10.36 25.35 -0.45
C SER A 219 -10.43 23.95 0.17
N THR A 220 -9.56 23.66 1.13
CA THR A 220 -9.55 22.41 1.90
C THR A 220 -10.85 22.23 2.65
N THR A 221 -11.43 21.02 2.60
CA THR A 221 -12.61 20.63 3.38
C THR A 221 -12.27 19.48 4.32
N VAL A 222 -13.15 19.17 5.27
CA VAL A 222 -12.91 18.10 6.21
C VAL A 222 -13.35 16.76 5.62
N LEU A 223 -12.49 15.76 5.72
CA LEU A 223 -12.84 14.35 5.58
C LEU A 223 -13.23 13.82 6.97
N PHE A 224 -14.49 13.36 7.12
CA PHE A 224 -15.07 13.00 8.40
C PHE A 224 -15.73 11.63 8.36
N PRO A 225 -15.64 10.81 9.40
CA PRO A 225 -14.78 10.96 10.57
C PRO A 225 -13.43 10.21 10.44
N GLU A 226 -13.22 9.43 9.39
CA GLU A 226 -12.09 8.52 9.17
C GLU A 226 -11.89 7.53 10.34
N CYS A 227 -13.00 6.91 10.75
CA CYS A 227 -13.00 5.94 11.83
C CYS A 227 -12.28 4.64 11.47
N HIS A 228 -11.87 3.91 12.51
CA HIS A 228 -11.22 2.60 12.43
C HIS A 228 -12.02 1.56 11.62
N ASP A 229 -13.34 1.60 11.67
CA ASP A 229 -14.25 0.70 10.93
C ASP A 229 -15.56 1.38 10.54
N ALA A 230 -16.29 0.77 9.62
CA ALA A 230 -17.52 1.33 9.08
C ALA A 230 -18.65 1.45 10.13
N ASN A 231 -18.76 0.52 11.09
CA ASN A 231 -19.79 0.58 12.12
C ASN A 231 -19.51 1.73 13.09
N THR A 232 -18.25 1.94 13.45
CA THR A 232 -17.83 3.11 14.25
C THR A 232 -18.06 4.42 13.47
N CYS A 233 -17.74 4.45 12.17
CA CYS A 233 -18.05 5.60 11.32
C CYS A 233 -19.54 5.92 11.32
N TRP A 234 -20.41 4.92 11.19
CA TRP A 234 -21.85 5.11 11.24
C TRP A 234 -22.31 5.67 12.59
N ARG A 235 -21.75 5.19 13.71
CA ARG A 235 -22.00 5.73 15.06
C ARG A 235 -21.67 7.22 15.15
N PHE A 236 -20.52 7.64 14.61
CA PHE A 236 -20.12 9.04 14.56
C PHE A 236 -21.10 9.88 13.74
N ILE A 237 -21.47 9.42 12.56
CA ILE A 237 -22.44 10.10 11.69
C ILE A 237 -23.77 10.26 12.39
N GLN A 238 -24.30 9.18 13.02
CA GLN A 238 -25.58 9.22 13.72
C GLN A 238 -25.62 10.26 14.83
N ALA A 239 -24.51 10.41 15.56
CA ALA A 239 -24.45 11.33 16.69
C ALA A 239 -24.51 12.82 16.27
N VAL A 240 -24.05 13.15 15.05
CA VAL A 240 -24.01 14.53 14.53
C VAL A 240 -24.89 14.73 13.31
N ARG A 241 -25.76 13.77 12.96
CA ARG A 241 -26.49 13.81 11.69
C ARG A 241 -27.38 15.05 11.51
N GLU A 242 -27.89 15.60 12.60
CA GLU A 242 -28.76 16.79 12.62
C GLU A 242 -28.00 18.09 12.96
N ASP A 243 -26.67 18.04 13.13
CA ASP A 243 -25.84 19.21 13.43
C ASP A 243 -25.63 20.05 12.16
N GLY A 244 -26.50 21.06 11.96
CA GLY A 244 -26.47 21.94 10.80
C GLY A 244 -25.21 22.81 10.69
N ASP A 245 -24.48 23.00 11.79
CA ASP A 245 -23.27 23.84 11.84
C ASP A 245 -22.01 23.07 11.47
N LEU A 246 -22.04 21.72 11.51
CA LEU A 246 -20.92 20.85 11.17
C LEU A 246 -20.86 20.53 9.66
N TRP A 247 -21.97 20.06 9.09
CA TRP A 247 -22.01 19.49 7.74
C TRP A 247 -21.58 20.43 6.62
N PRO A 248 -21.75 21.77 6.70
CA PRO A 248 -21.25 22.69 5.68
C PRO A 248 -19.74 22.66 5.47
N PHE A 249 -18.97 22.08 6.39
CA PHE A 249 -17.51 21.99 6.33
C PHE A 249 -16.99 20.60 5.97
N VAL A 250 -17.87 19.59 5.96
CA VAL A 250 -17.55 18.23 5.57
C VAL A 250 -17.63 18.10 4.05
N GLY A 251 -16.53 17.71 3.42
CA GLY A 251 -16.45 17.51 1.98
C GLY A 251 -16.42 16.05 1.55
N MET A 252 -16.17 15.12 2.50
CA MET A 252 -16.10 13.69 2.24
C MET A 252 -16.35 12.89 3.52
N ILE A 253 -16.98 11.74 3.40
CA ILE A 253 -17.10 10.76 4.49
C ILE A 253 -16.02 9.70 4.31
N GLY A 254 -15.30 9.34 5.39
CA GLY A 254 -14.23 8.35 5.34
C GLY A 254 -14.26 7.34 6.47
N TYR A 255 -13.79 6.13 6.16
CA TYR A 255 -13.61 5.05 7.12
C TYR A 255 -12.46 4.13 6.74
N HIS A 256 -11.95 3.37 7.71
CA HIS A 256 -11.10 2.20 7.51
C HIS A 256 -11.93 0.91 7.62
N LEU A 257 -11.33 -0.24 7.38
CA LEU A 257 -12.01 -1.55 7.45
C LEU A 257 -11.31 -2.52 8.41
N TYR A 258 -10.76 -2.01 9.50
CA TYR A 258 -10.18 -2.87 10.53
C TYR A 258 -11.25 -3.67 11.28
N GLY A 259 -10.84 -4.73 11.98
CA GLY A 259 -11.73 -5.53 12.80
C GLY A 259 -12.61 -6.55 12.05
N GLY A 260 -12.38 -6.72 10.74
CA GLY A 260 -13.08 -7.72 9.92
C GLY A 260 -14.52 -7.36 9.56
N GLU A 261 -15.21 -8.25 8.85
CA GLU A 261 -16.55 -7.99 8.28
C GLU A 261 -17.63 -7.66 9.33
N ALA A 262 -17.56 -8.26 10.52
CA ALA A 262 -18.55 -8.00 11.58
C ALA A 262 -18.56 -6.52 12.04
N ARG A 263 -17.45 -5.80 11.89
CA ARG A 263 -17.32 -4.37 12.21
C ARG A 263 -17.57 -3.45 11.01
N ASN A 264 -17.86 -4.01 9.84
CA ASN A 264 -17.97 -3.27 8.59
C ASN A 264 -19.31 -3.47 7.86
N THR A 265 -20.35 -3.83 8.59
CA THR A 265 -21.70 -4.10 8.07
C THR A 265 -22.49 -2.84 7.72
N ASP A 266 -22.09 -1.67 8.23
CA ASP A 266 -22.83 -0.42 8.10
C ASP A 266 -22.45 0.40 6.86
N ARG A 267 -21.59 -0.13 5.96
CA ARG A 267 -21.25 0.50 4.66
C ARG A 267 -22.48 0.98 3.87
N PRO A 268 -23.56 0.18 3.72
CA PRO A 268 -24.76 0.65 3.01
C PRO A 268 -25.48 1.83 3.69
N LYS A 269 -25.47 1.89 5.01
CA LYS A 269 -26.08 3.02 5.75
C LYS A 269 -25.28 4.31 5.54
N ILE A 270 -23.96 4.21 5.56
CA ILE A 270 -23.06 5.34 5.26
C ILE A 270 -23.29 5.82 3.84
N ARG A 271 -23.36 4.90 2.86
CA ARG A 271 -23.66 5.20 1.47
C ARG A 271 -24.97 5.98 1.32
N ASP A 272 -26.05 5.45 1.87
CA ASP A 272 -27.38 6.07 1.74
C ASP A 272 -27.42 7.48 2.36
N PHE A 273 -26.73 7.66 3.48
CA PHE A 273 -26.58 8.96 4.12
C PHE A 273 -25.75 9.94 3.28
N ALA A 274 -24.63 9.48 2.73
CA ALA A 274 -23.74 10.28 1.90
C ALA A 274 -24.42 10.72 0.60
N ILE A 275 -25.13 9.82 -0.08
CA ILE A 275 -25.91 10.11 -1.29
C ILE A 275 -26.95 11.19 -1.01
N ALA A 276 -27.69 11.08 0.11
CA ALA A 276 -28.70 12.08 0.48
C ALA A 276 -28.12 13.48 0.70
N ARG A 277 -26.82 13.60 0.98
CA ARG A 277 -26.11 14.87 1.18
C ARG A 277 -25.21 15.28 0.01
N GLY A 278 -25.12 14.45 -1.04
CA GLY A 278 -24.22 14.70 -2.17
C GLY A 278 -22.74 14.63 -1.79
N LEU A 279 -22.39 13.85 -0.77
CA LEU A 279 -21.02 13.69 -0.30
C LEU A 279 -20.37 12.44 -0.91
N PRO A 280 -19.12 12.53 -1.38
CA PRO A 280 -18.34 11.35 -1.75
C PRO A 280 -17.91 10.56 -0.51
N ILE A 281 -17.59 9.29 -0.73
CA ILE A 281 -17.11 8.38 0.32
C ILE A 281 -15.69 7.92 0.00
N SER A 282 -14.87 7.79 1.05
CA SER A 282 -13.53 7.24 0.96
C SER A 282 -13.35 5.99 1.82
N HIS A 283 -12.55 5.06 1.31
CA HIS A 283 -11.79 4.12 2.11
C HIS A 283 -10.39 4.70 2.32
N ALA A 284 -10.05 5.00 3.54
CA ALA A 284 -8.82 5.73 3.88
C ALA A 284 -7.56 4.84 3.97
N GLY A 285 -7.72 3.54 3.69
CA GLY A 285 -6.67 2.53 3.72
C GLY A 285 -6.71 1.67 4.97
N SER A 286 -6.45 0.38 4.81
CA SER A 286 -6.39 -0.59 5.91
C SER A 286 -5.34 -1.66 5.63
N ASP A 287 -4.77 -2.27 6.66
CA ASP A 287 -3.92 -3.45 6.50
C ASP A 287 -4.76 -4.67 6.12
N GLY A 288 -4.16 -5.60 5.36
CA GLY A 288 -4.79 -6.86 5.01
C GLY A 288 -5.97 -6.77 4.03
N ILE A 289 -6.15 -5.62 3.37
CA ILE A 289 -7.16 -5.44 2.34
C ILE A 289 -6.90 -6.35 1.13
N THR A 290 -7.98 -6.79 0.51
CA THR A 290 -7.98 -7.67 -0.64
C THR A 290 -8.78 -7.08 -1.80
N LEU A 291 -8.77 -7.75 -2.94
CA LEU A 291 -9.65 -7.39 -4.04
C LEU A 291 -11.14 -7.50 -3.67
N ASP A 292 -11.49 -8.42 -2.76
CA ASP A 292 -12.86 -8.56 -2.25
C ASP A 292 -13.28 -7.32 -1.47
N THR A 293 -12.37 -6.80 -0.66
CA THR A 293 -12.55 -5.53 0.06
C THR A 293 -12.83 -4.37 -0.90
N LEU A 294 -12.02 -4.25 -1.97
CA LEU A 294 -12.22 -3.21 -2.98
C LEU A 294 -13.56 -3.39 -3.70
N TYR A 295 -13.94 -4.63 -4.06
CA TYR A 295 -15.21 -4.92 -4.69
C TYR A 295 -16.40 -4.51 -3.81
N ASP A 296 -16.37 -4.88 -2.54
CA ASP A 296 -17.44 -4.58 -1.58
C ASP A 296 -17.54 -3.08 -1.30
N ASP A 297 -16.42 -2.38 -1.16
CA ASP A 297 -16.42 -0.93 -1.01
C ASP A 297 -17.04 -0.22 -2.23
N LEU A 298 -16.70 -0.67 -3.43
CA LEU A 298 -17.26 -0.10 -4.65
C LEU A 298 -18.75 -0.41 -4.82
N THR A 299 -19.24 -1.57 -4.34
CA THR A 299 -20.61 -2.03 -4.57
C THR A 299 -21.56 -1.79 -3.40
N LEU A 300 -21.09 -1.98 -2.17
CA LEU A 300 -21.90 -1.78 -0.95
C LEU A 300 -21.77 -0.36 -0.40
N GLY A 301 -20.56 0.21 -0.50
CA GLY A 301 -20.23 1.52 0.08
C GLY A 301 -20.29 2.68 -0.90
N ASP A 302 -20.40 2.44 -2.21
CA ASP A 302 -20.26 3.46 -3.27
C ASP A 302 -19.02 4.36 -3.08
N VAL A 303 -17.90 3.75 -2.66
CA VAL A 303 -16.64 4.46 -2.40
C VAL A 303 -16.12 5.09 -3.68
N SER A 304 -15.86 6.39 -3.63
CA SER A 304 -15.36 7.21 -4.74
C SER A 304 -13.85 7.39 -4.73
N TYR A 305 -13.25 7.38 -3.54
CA TYR A 305 -11.83 7.54 -3.29
C TYR A 305 -11.33 6.35 -2.45
N TRP A 306 -10.43 5.57 -3.01
CA TRP A 306 -9.95 4.36 -2.35
C TRP A 306 -8.43 4.39 -2.20
N SER A 307 -7.93 4.17 -0.97
CA SER A 307 -6.51 4.25 -0.63
C SER A 307 -5.92 2.88 -0.28
N ILE A 308 -4.71 2.64 -0.75
CA ILE A 308 -3.86 1.52 -0.33
C ILE A 308 -3.01 1.99 0.85
N VAL A 309 -2.91 1.18 1.90
CA VAL A 309 -1.95 1.44 2.98
C VAL A 309 -0.54 1.11 2.48
N GLY A 310 0.29 2.13 2.38
CA GLY A 310 1.69 2.00 2.01
C GLY A 310 1.96 1.70 0.55
N LEU A 311 2.69 2.59 -0.12
CA LEU A 311 3.24 2.35 -1.47
C LEU A 311 4.38 1.33 -1.46
N GLY A 312 4.98 1.07 -0.33
CA GLY A 312 6.06 0.13 -0.18
C GLY A 312 6.35 -0.18 1.27
N GLY A 313 7.02 -1.28 1.52
CA GLY A 313 7.40 -1.67 2.86
C GLY A 313 7.98 -3.08 2.94
N PRO A 314 8.65 -3.43 4.02
CA PRO A 314 9.27 -4.73 4.22
C PRO A 314 8.27 -5.85 4.52
N GLY A 315 6.98 -5.62 4.50
CA GLY A 315 5.96 -6.61 4.85
C GLY A 315 4.95 -6.91 3.74
N PRO A 316 4.17 -7.99 3.87
CA PRO A 316 3.21 -8.42 2.87
C PRO A 316 1.96 -7.53 2.72
N GLY A 317 1.84 -6.46 3.49
CA GLY A 317 0.68 -5.57 3.49
C GLY A 317 0.70 -4.44 2.45
N GLY A 318 1.80 -4.25 1.71
CA GLY A 318 1.92 -3.20 0.69
C GLY A 318 1.78 -3.75 -0.73
N VAL A 319 1.46 -2.85 -1.67
CA VAL A 319 1.43 -3.17 -3.11
C VAL A 319 2.84 -3.41 -3.65
N PHE A 320 3.81 -2.69 -3.10
CA PHE A 320 5.23 -2.82 -3.41
C PHE A 320 5.99 -3.40 -2.23
N TYR A 321 7.03 -4.16 -2.54
CA TYR A 321 8.05 -4.55 -1.58
C TYR A 321 9.32 -3.75 -1.83
N LEU A 322 9.85 -3.18 -0.78
CA LEU A 322 11.22 -2.67 -0.76
C LEU A 322 12.13 -3.74 -0.19
N HIS A 323 13.29 -3.94 -0.81
CA HIS A 323 14.34 -4.75 -0.20
C HIS A 323 14.82 -4.08 1.09
N PHE A 324 15.27 -4.89 2.07
CA PHE A 324 15.69 -4.39 3.38
C PHE A 324 16.92 -3.51 3.35
N ASP A 325 17.72 -3.56 2.29
CA ASP A 325 18.84 -2.65 2.06
C ASP A 325 18.43 -1.32 1.41
N ASN A 326 17.15 -1.12 1.13
CA ASN A 326 16.58 0.02 0.44
C ASN A 326 17.17 0.27 -0.97
N THR A 327 17.71 -0.76 -1.62
CA THR A 327 18.40 -0.63 -2.90
C THR A 327 17.63 -1.18 -4.08
N SER A 328 16.59 -1.97 -3.83
CA SER A 328 15.72 -2.52 -4.87
C SER A 328 14.30 -2.70 -4.36
N PHE A 329 13.34 -2.97 -5.26
CA PHE A 329 11.97 -3.26 -4.92
C PHE A 329 11.44 -4.43 -5.75
N SER A 330 10.34 -5.01 -5.28
CA SER A 330 9.55 -5.96 -6.05
C SER A 330 8.06 -5.68 -5.87
N ARG A 331 7.24 -6.11 -6.83
CA ARG A 331 5.79 -5.97 -6.77
C ARG A 331 5.21 -6.94 -5.75
N GLY A 332 4.33 -6.43 -4.88
CA GLY A 332 3.62 -7.23 -3.89
C GLY A 332 2.65 -8.23 -4.51
N ALA A 333 2.22 -9.21 -3.73
CA ALA A 333 1.37 -10.30 -4.20
C ALA A 333 0.03 -9.87 -4.83
N GLN A 334 -0.50 -8.72 -4.43
CA GLN A 334 -1.80 -8.21 -4.92
C GLN A 334 -1.66 -7.18 -6.05
N TYR A 335 -0.44 -6.81 -6.43
CA TYR A 335 -0.18 -5.77 -7.42
C TYR A 335 -1.00 -5.94 -8.70
N TRP A 336 -0.92 -7.13 -9.31
CA TRP A 336 -1.59 -7.41 -10.59
C TRP A 336 -3.11 -7.43 -10.47
N GLN A 337 -3.66 -7.79 -9.30
CA GLN A 337 -5.10 -7.73 -9.06
C GLN A 337 -5.59 -6.28 -8.98
N TYR A 338 -4.88 -5.42 -8.25
CA TYR A 338 -5.22 -3.99 -8.17
C TYR A 338 -5.03 -3.31 -9.52
N ARG A 339 -4.00 -3.69 -10.27
CA ARG A 339 -3.76 -3.17 -11.62
C ARG A 339 -4.94 -3.43 -12.56
N GLN A 340 -5.59 -4.60 -12.47
CA GLN A 340 -6.77 -4.93 -13.26
C GLN A 340 -7.94 -3.95 -13.04
N VAL A 341 -7.97 -3.27 -11.91
CA VAL A 341 -8.98 -2.24 -11.62
C VAL A 341 -8.40 -0.84 -11.86
N MET A 342 -7.34 -0.49 -11.13
CA MET A 342 -6.86 0.89 -11.02
C MET A 342 -6.23 1.41 -12.31
N HIS A 343 -5.52 0.56 -13.06
CA HIS A 343 -4.93 0.92 -14.35
C HIS A 343 -5.98 1.32 -15.39
N TYR A 344 -7.10 0.61 -15.42
CA TYR A 344 -8.12 0.78 -16.44
C TYR A 344 -9.29 1.67 -16.03
N VAL A 345 -9.50 1.86 -14.72
CA VAL A 345 -10.56 2.71 -14.19
C VAL A 345 -9.95 4.03 -13.70
N ARG A 346 -10.11 5.07 -14.50
CA ARG A 346 -9.50 6.37 -14.26
C ARG A 346 -10.40 7.31 -13.48
N ARG A 347 -9.83 8.36 -12.93
CA ARG A 347 -10.55 9.46 -12.33
C ARG A 347 -11.65 9.98 -13.28
N GLY A 348 -12.84 10.22 -12.76
CA GLY A 348 -14.01 10.64 -13.54
C GLY A 348 -14.84 9.49 -14.12
N ALA A 349 -14.35 8.25 -14.03
CA ALA A 349 -15.15 7.08 -14.40
C ALA A 349 -16.36 6.94 -13.47
N VAL A 350 -17.53 6.74 -14.03
CA VAL A 350 -18.78 6.52 -13.28
C VAL A 350 -19.04 5.03 -13.22
N ARG A 351 -19.18 4.47 -12.01
CA ARG A 351 -19.61 3.08 -11.87
C ARG A 351 -21.04 2.95 -12.36
N ILE A 352 -21.28 1.93 -13.19
CA ILE A 352 -22.59 1.54 -13.68
C ILE A 352 -22.92 0.13 -13.22
N GLU A 353 -24.21 -0.22 -13.21
CA GLU A 353 -24.60 -1.53 -12.76
C GLU A 353 -24.18 -2.62 -13.78
N ALA A 354 -23.66 -3.71 -13.26
CA ALA A 354 -23.43 -4.94 -14.01
C ALA A 354 -23.90 -6.12 -13.16
N VAL A 355 -24.72 -6.99 -13.76
CA VAL A 355 -25.34 -8.11 -13.06
C VAL A 355 -24.89 -9.43 -13.70
N SER A 356 -24.41 -10.33 -12.87
CA SER A 356 -24.06 -11.70 -13.27
C SER A 356 -25.19 -12.67 -12.93
N GLY A 357 -25.50 -13.58 -13.85
CA GLY A 357 -26.39 -14.72 -13.61
C GLY A 357 -25.80 -15.77 -12.66
N VAL A 358 -24.51 -15.69 -12.36
CA VAL A 358 -23.79 -16.61 -11.47
C VAL A 358 -23.07 -15.81 -10.37
N PRO A 359 -23.42 -16.00 -9.09
CA PRO A 359 -22.83 -15.22 -7.98
C PRO A 359 -21.31 -15.31 -7.86
N ALA A 360 -20.71 -16.41 -8.33
CA ALA A 360 -19.26 -16.60 -8.29
C ALA A 360 -18.50 -15.76 -9.35
N VAL A 361 -19.19 -15.20 -10.34
CA VAL A 361 -18.63 -14.24 -11.28
C VAL A 361 -19.11 -12.85 -10.86
N ARG A 362 -18.21 -12.06 -10.29
CA ARG A 362 -18.53 -10.74 -9.72
C ARG A 362 -18.08 -9.64 -10.67
N PRO A 363 -19.00 -8.93 -11.35
CA PRO A 363 -18.66 -7.88 -12.28
C PRO A 363 -18.58 -6.50 -11.59
N LEU A 364 -17.67 -5.67 -12.10
CA LEU A 364 -17.67 -4.22 -11.94
C LEU A 364 -17.70 -3.60 -13.34
N ALA A 365 -18.51 -2.57 -13.56
CA ALA A 365 -18.54 -1.86 -14.81
C ALA A 365 -18.47 -0.35 -14.61
N PHE A 366 -17.76 0.33 -15.51
CA PHE A 366 -17.54 1.76 -15.45
C PHE A 366 -17.69 2.40 -16.82
N VAL A 367 -18.20 3.63 -16.85
CA VAL A 367 -18.23 4.48 -18.05
C VAL A 367 -17.36 5.69 -17.82
N HIS A 368 -16.44 5.94 -18.75
CA HIS A 368 -15.62 7.15 -18.77
C HIS A 368 -15.58 7.67 -20.21
N GLU A 369 -15.94 8.94 -20.41
CA GLU A 369 -16.01 9.56 -21.74
C GLU A 369 -16.78 8.75 -22.80
N GLY A 370 -17.89 8.15 -22.39
CA GLY A 370 -18.73 7.32 -23.23
C GLY A 370 -18.19 5.91 -23.54
N ARG A 371 -17.07 5.53 -22.96
CA ARG A 371 -16.41 4.22 -23.16
C ARG A 371 -16.59 3.35 -21.92
N THR A 372 -16.80 2.06 -22.12
CA THR A 372 -17.12 1.12 -21.03
C THR A 372 -15.93 0.21 -20.71
N THR A 373 -15.57 0.15 -19.44
CA THR A 373 -14.59 -0.82 -18.87
C THR A 373 -15.32 -1.79 -17.97
N ILE A 374 -15.03 -3.08 -18.10
CA ILE A 374 -15.60 -4.14 -17.26
C ILE A 374 -14.48 -4.93 -16.60
N VAL A 375 -14.61 -5.16 -15.30
CA VAL A 375 -13.75 -6.04 -14.52
C VAL A 375 -14.57 -7.23 -14.05
N LEU A 376 -14.09 -8.44 -14.29
CA LEU A 376 -14.71 -9.69 -13.87
C LEU A 376 -13.81 -10.39 -12.86
N ILE A 377 -14.35 -10.76 -11.71
CA ILE A 377 -13.63 -11.43 -10.63
C ILE A 377 -14.16 -12.84 -10.46
N ASN A 378 -13.28 -13.85 -10.56
CA ASN A 378 -13.58 -15.28 -10.38
C ASN A 378 -12.67 -15.88 -9.30
N ASN A 379 -12.85 -15.47 -8.05
CA ASN A 379 -12.05 -15.95 -6.90
C ASN A 379 -12.91 -16.57 -5.78
N THR A 380 -14.22 -16.68 -5.98
CA THR A 380 -15.15 -17.23 -4.99
C THR A 380 -15.16 -18.77 -5.00
N PRO A 381 -15.11 -19.44 -3.86
CA PRO A 381 -15.26 -20.90 -3.79
C PRO A 381 -16.62 -21.40 -4.30
N PRO A 382 -16.65 -22.58 -4.94
CA PRO A 382 -15.52 -23.37 -5.37
C PRO A 382 -14.78 -22.69 -6.53
N ARG A 383 -13.45 -22.57 -6.38
CA ARG A 383 -12.59 -21.93 -7.38
C ARG A 383 -12.44 -22.83 -8.59
N GLN A 384 -13.20 -22.56 -9.65
CA GLN A 384 -13.21 -23.37 -10.86
C GLN A 384 -13.17 -22.48 -12.12
N PRO A 385 -12.70 -23.02 -13.26
CA PRO A 385 -12.77 -22.30 -14.52
C PRO A 385 -14.21 -21.96 -14.87
N ARG A 386 -14.44 -20.78 -15.44
CA ARG A 386 -15.74 -20.31 -15.90
C ARG A 386 -15.60 -19.63 -17.24
N SER A 387 -16.71 -19.50 -17.96
CA SER A 387 -16.84 -18.62 -19.10
C SER A 387 -17.95 -17.61 -18.84
N ALA A 388 -17.82 -16.42 -19.42
CA ALA A 388 -18.83 -15.38 -19.29
C ALA A 388 -19.15 -14.76 -20.65
N THR A 389 -20.46 -14.59 -20.94
CA THR A 389 -20.95 -13.78 -22.05
C THR A 389 -21.30 -12.39 -21.50
N LEU A 390 -20.56 -11.38 -21.92
CA LEU A 390 -20.86 -9.98 -21.65
C LEU A 390 -21.93 -9.48 -22.63
N ARG A 391 -22.91 -8.72 -22.14
CA ARG A 391 -24.01 -8.16 -22.97
C ARG A 391 -24.16 -6.66 -22.73
N ASN A 392 -24.69 -5.99 -23.74
CA ASN A 392 -24.90 -4.54 -23.77
C ASN A 392 -23.61 -3.72 -23.77
N LEU A 393 -22.55 -4.26 -24.35
CA LEU A 393 -21.35 -3.48 -24.60
C LEU A 393 -21.54 -2.55 -25.79
N PRO A 394 -21.08 -1.30 -25.74
CA PRO A 394 -20.97 -0.46 -26.93
C PRO A 394 -20.14 -1.15 -28.02
N PRO A 395 -20.55 -1.08 -29.30
CA PRO A 395 -19.72 -1.61 -30.40
C PRO A 395 -18.36 -0.93 -30.45
N GLY A 396 -17.31 -1.70 -30.69
CA GLY A 396 -15.94 -1.16 -30.76
C GLY A 396 -14.88 -2.22 -30.55
N ASP A 397 -13.63 -1.77 -30.48
CA ASP A 397 -12.48 -2.60 -30.17
C ASP A 397 -12.17 -2.51 -28.67
N TYR A 398 -11.92 -3.66 -28.06
CA TYR A 398 -11.64 -3.80 -26.63
C TYR A 398 -10.37 -4.62 -26.45
N GLY A 399 -9.43 -4.07 -25.67
CA GLY A 399 -8.34 -4.86 -25.12
C GLY A 399 -8.85 -5.75 -24.00
N VAL A 400 -8.23 -6.91 -23.86
CA VAL A 400 -8.56 -7.85 -22.79
C VAL A 400 -7.27 -8.27 -22.09
N SER A 401 -7.22 -8.06 -20.78
CA SER A 401 -6.11 -8.51 -19.95
C SER A 401 -6.61 -9.30 -18.75
N ARG A 402 -5.75 -10.12 -18.17
CA ARG A 402 -6.10 -10.86 -16.94
C ARG A 402 -4.91 -11.03 -15.99
N CYS A 403 -5.24 -11.26 -14.74
CA CYS A 403 -4.35 -11.72 -13.70
C CYS A 403 -4.87 -13.03 -13.15
N VAL A 404 -4.00 -14.03 -12.96
CA VAL A 404 -4.37 -15.33 -12.36
C VAL A 404 -3.55 -15.52 -11.08
N SER A 405 -4.21 -15.89 -9.99
CA SER A 405 -3.60 -16.18 -8.68
C SER A 405 -2.64 -15.10 -8.17
N SER A 406 -2.93 -13.83 -8.43
CA SER A 406 -2.13 -12.65 -8.04
C SER A 406 -0.66 -12.66 -8.51
N ARG A 407 -0.25 -13.59 -9.36
CA ARG A 407 1.16 -13.81 -9.73
C ARG A 407 1.47 -13.70 -11.21
N SER A 408 0.47 -13.85 -12.07
CA SER A 408 0.64 -13.76 -13.52
C SER A 408 -0.21 -12.65 -14.10
N TYR A 409 0.35 -11.92 -15.04
CA TYR A 409 -0.35 -10.95 -15.85
C TYR A 409 -0.26 -11.36 -17.31
N GLU A 410 -1.38 -11.32 -18.02
CA GLU A 410 -1.46 -11.71 -19.41
C GLU A 410 -2.32 -10.72 -20.20
N GLU A 411 -1.84 -10.31 -21.37
CA GLU A 411 -2.65 -9.67 -22.41
C GLU A 411 -3.27 -10.76 -23.29
N LEU A 412 -4.55 -10.61 -23.57
CA LEU A 412 -5.32 -11.57 -24.38
C LEU A 412 -5.70 -10.99 -25.75
N GLY A 413 -5.08 -9.88 -26.12
CA GLY A 413 -5.24 -9.18 -27.38
C GLY A 413 -6.51 -8.36 -27.47
N VAL A 414 -6.75 -7.82 -28.66
CA VAL A 414 -7.88 -6.96 -28.97
C VAL A 414 -9.04 -7.81 -29.50
N LYS A 415 -10.24 -7.56 -28.99
CA LYS A 415 -11.49 -8.21 -29.40
C LYS A 415 -12.45 -7.18 -29.98
N ARG A 416 -13.13 -7.53 -31.05
CA ARG A 416 -14.17 -6.70 -31.68
C ARG A 416 -15.53 -7.03 -31.09
N VAL A 417 -16.23 -6.03 -30.59
CA VAL A 417 -17.65 -6.10 -30.21
C VAL A 417 -18.47 -5.53 -31.35
N GLY A 418 -19.39 -6.35 -31.85
CA GLY A 418 -20.31 -5.98 -32.92
C GLY A 418 -21.53 -5.17 -32.45
N PRO A 419 -22.47 -4.88 -33.36
CA PRO A 419 -23.72 -4.16 -33.01
C PRO A 419 -24.62 -4.93 -32.03
N ASP A 420 -24.42 -6.23 -31.87
CA ASP A 420 -25.13 -7.09 -30.92
C ASP A 420 -24.68 -6.85 -29.47
N GLY A 421 -23.55 -6.14 -29.27
CA GLY A 421 -23.01 -5.79 -27.96
C GLY A 421 -22.56 -6.99 -27.14
N VAL A 422 -22.12 -8.06 -27.79
CA VAL A 422 -21.77 -9.34 -27.14
C VAL A 422 -20.27 -9.60 -27.19
N LEU A 423 -19.70 -10.09 -26.08
CA LEU A 423 -18.32 -10.55 -25.99
C LEU A 423 -18.22 -11.76 -25.05
N ASP A 424 -17.62 -12.85 -25.54
CA ASP A 424 -17.32 -14.02 -24.71
C ASP A 424 -15.89 -13.99 -24.20
N VAL A 425 -15.71 -14.32 -22.89
CA VAL A 425 -14.42 -14.36 -22.22
C VAL A 425 -14.30 -15.59 -21.31
N ASN A 426 -13.06 -16.05 -21.10
CA ASN A 426 -12.75 -17.17 -20.23
C ASN A 426 -12.09 -16.67 -18.92
N LEU A 427 -12.57 -17.18 -17.80
CA LEU A 427 -12.17 -16.84 -16.45
C LEU A 427 -11.55 -18.06 -15.75
N PRO A 428 -10.22 -18.23 -15.74
CA PRO A 428 -9.58 -19.25 -14.92
C PRO A 428 -9.95 -19.12 -13.45
N PRO A 429 -9.72 -20.16 -12.62
CA PRO A 429 -9.83 -20.04 -11.17
C PRO A 429 -8.91 -18.94 -10.65
N ASP A 430 -9.33 -18.24 -9.60
CA ASP A 430 -8.56 -17.15 -8.98
C ASP A 430 -8.12 -16.05 -9.97
N SER A 431 -8.96 -15.73 -10.93
CA SER A 431 -8.63 -14.72 -11.93
C SER A 431 -9.41 -13.43 -11.76
N VAL A 432 -8.77 -12.35 -12.21
CA VAL A 432 -9.38 -11.05 -12.48
C VAL A 432 -9.13 -10.72 -13.94
N LEU A 433 -10.18 -10.45 -14.68
CA LEU A 433 -10.12 -10.13 -16.10
C LEU A 433 -10.71 -8.74 -16.34
N THR A 434 -10.02 -7.94 -17.14
CA THR A 434 -10.50 -6.61 -17.52
C THR A 434 -10.70 -6.53 -19.03
N VAL A 435 -11.89 -6.09 -19.43
CA VAL A 435 -12.23 -5.70 -20.78
C VAL A 435 -12.26 -4.17 -20.81
N TYR A 436 -11.37 -3.56 -21.56
CA TYR A 436 -11.18 -2.11 -21.59
C TYR A 436 -11.25 -1.56 -23.01
N PRO A 437 -11.73 -0.33 -23.21
CA PRO A 437 -11.84 0.27 -24.54
C PRO A 437 -10.45 0.41 -25.18
N HIS A 438 -10.24 -0.21 -26.33
CA HIS A 438 -9.00 -0.05 -27.07
C HIS A 438 -9.01 1.27 -27.86
N PRO A 439 -7.92 2.09 -27.81
CA PRO A 439 -7.92 3.40 -28.45
C PRO A 439 -7.81 3.37 -29.99
N GLY A 440 -7.70 2.18 -30.59
CA GLY A 440 -7.55 2.01 -32.04
C GLY A 440 -6.15 2.36 -32.56
N LYS A 441 -5.16 2.45 -31.67
CA LYS A 441 -3.75 2.65 -32.00
C LYS A 441 -2.91 1.71 -31.17
N ASN A 442 -1.71 1.36 -31.67
CA ASN A 442 -0.78 0.52 -30.94
C ASN A 442 -0.47 1.09 -29.54
N LEU A 443 -0.46 0.24 -28.53
CA LEU A 443 -0.15 0.56 -27.16
C LEU A 443 1.24 0.05 -26.80
N ALA A 444 1.91 0.72 -25.85
CA ALA A 444 3.22 0.30 -25.42
C ALA A 444 3.17 -1.03 -24.64
N PRO A 445 4.19 -1.89 -24.77
CA PRO A 445 4.25 -3.14 -24.04
C PRO A 445 4.37 -2.92 -22.52
N THR A 446 3.81 -3.84 -21.75
CA THR A 446 3.94 -3.89 -20.30
C THR A 446 5.08 -4.83 -19.91
N VAL A 447 6.11 -4.31 -19.25
CA VAL A 447 7.17 -5.15 -18.67
C VAL A 447 6.65 -5.74 -17.36
N VAL A 448 6.49 -7.07 -17.35
CA VAL A 448 5.87 -7.81 -16.23
C VAL A 448 6.90 -8.14 -15.16
N GLU A 449 8.10 -8.54 -15.56
CA GLU A 449 9.20 -8.93 -14.67
C GLU A 449 10.54 -8.51 -15.28
N TRP A 450 11.45 -8.03 -14.45
CA TRP A 450 12.85 -7.76 -14.80
C TRP A 450 13.72 -7.98 -13.57
N LYS A 451 14.80 -8.75 -13.72
CA LYS A 451 15.66 -9.10 -12.59
C LYS A 451 17.04 -9.60 -13.00
N ALA A 452 17.96 -9.54 -12.03
CA ALA A 452 19.19 -10.31 -12.01
C ALA A 452 19.05 -11.49 -11.04
N GLU A 453 19.60 -12.65 -11.39
CA GLU A 453 19.57 -13.83 -10.52
C GLU A 453 20.97 -14.43 -10.35
N PRO A 454 21.50 -14.34 -9.13
CA PRO A 454 21.03 -13.58 -7.98
C PRO A 454 21.25 -12.07 -8.17
N SER A 455 20.51 -11.23 -7.41
CA SER A 455 20.67 -9.76 -7.40
C SER A 455 21.82 -9.27 -6.51
N PHE A 456 22.34 -10.17 -5.66
CA PHE A 456 23.46 -9.96 -4.75
C PHE A 456 24.54 -11.00 -5.04
N LEU A 457 25.80 -10.56 -5.11
CA LEU A 457 26.94 -11.42 -5.34
C LEU A 457 28.14 -11.02 -4.46
N LYS A 458 28.97 -12.01 -4.11
CA LYS A 458 30.31 -11.82 -3.53
C LYS A 458 31.38 -11.92 -4.62
N THR A 459 32.45 -11.15 -4.48
CA THR A 459 33.64 -11.34 -5.33
C THR A 459 34.39 -12.63 -4.94
N PRO A 460 34.97 -13.37 -5.89
CA PRO A 460 34.85 -13.17 -7.34
C PRO A 460 33.52 -13.74 -7.87
N ALA A 461 32.80 -12.96 -8.66
CA ALA A 461 31.61 -13.42 -9.34
C ALA A 461 31.90 -13.69 -10.82
N SER A 462 31.57 -14.88 -11.30
CA SER A 462 31.89 -15.28 -12.67
C SER A 462 30.81 -14.88 -13.67
N ARG A 463 29.55 -15.00 -13.30
CA ARG A 463 28.41 -14.78 -14.21
C ARG A 463 27.12 -14.59 -13.44
N VAL A 464 26.24 -13.73 -13.96
CA VAL A 464 24.85 -13.55 -13.48
C VAL A 464 23.89 -13.71 -14.65
N ARG A 465 22.70 -14.25 -14.39
CA ARG A 465 21.62 -14.32 -15.36
C ARG A 465 20.74 -13.09 -15.20
N LEU A 466 20.43 -12.42 -16.32
CA LEU A 466 19.43 -11.37 -16.39
C LEU A 466 18.17 -11.94 -17.05
N SER A 467 17.00 -11.41 -16.73
CA SER A 467 15.75 -11.77 -17.39
C SER A 467 14.79 -10.60 -17.44
N ALA A 468 14.01 -10.54 -18.51
CA ALA A 468 12.85 -9.69 -18.63
C ALA A 468 11.70 -10.46 -19.30
N VAL A 469 10.48 -10.23 -18.80
CA VAL A 469 9.23 -10.74 -19.36
C VAL A 469 8.33 -9.55 -19.64
N ALA A 470 7.79 -9.47 -20.84
CA ALA A 470 6.86 -8.42 -21.22
C ALA A 470 5.67 -8.98 -21.98
N GLN A 471 4.56 -8.25 -21.94
CA GLN A 471 3.30 -8.55 -22.64
C GLN A 471 2.91 -7.34 -23.48
N ASP A 472 2.28 -7.60 -24.62
CA ASP A 472 1.81 -6.58 -25.54
C ASP A 472 0.28 -6.62 -25.66
N PRO A 473 -0.41 -5.47 -25.53
CA PRO A 473 -1.87 -5.40 -25.60
C PRO A 473 -2.46 -5.91 -26.93
N GLU A 474 -1.76 -5.66 -28.04
CA GLU A 474 -2.15 -6.11 -29.37
C GLU A 474 -1.57 -7.49 -29.73
N LEU A 475 -0.75 -8.06 -28.84
CA LEU A 475 0.02 -9.30 -29.03
C LEU A 475 1.11 -9.18 -30.11
N ASP A 476 1.64 -7.98 -30.30
CA ASP A 476 2.72 -7.74 -31.21
C ASP A 476 4.01 -8.44 -30.78
N ARG A 477 4.85 -8.74 -31.77
CA ARG A 477 6.12 -9.38 -31.52
C ARG A 477 7.08 -8.45 -30.78
N LEU A 478 7.46 -8.81 -29.56
CA LEU A 478 8.40 -8.07 -28.76
C LEU A 478 9.86 -8.38 -29.10
N SER A 479 10.69 -7.36 -29.07
CA SER A 479 12.15 -7.44 -29.16
C SER A 479 12.79 -6.86 -27.91
N TYR A 480 13.93 -7.42 -27.53
CA TYR A 480 14.68 -7.04 -26.33
C TYR A 480 16.06 -6.53 -26.72
N SER A 481 16.56 -5.56 -25.99
CA SER A 481 17.93 -5.08 -26.13
C SER A 481 18.46 -4.65 -24.76
N TRP A 482 19.56 -5.30 -24.34
CA TRP A 482 20.19 -5.03 -23.05
C TRP A 482 21.47 -4.25 -23.22
N SER A 483 21.77 -3.37 -22.27
CA SER A 483 23.00 -2.59 -22.20
C SER A 483 23.49 -2.48 -20.76
N VAL A 484 24.79 -2.33 -20.57
CA VAL A 484 25.39 -1.95 -19.28
C VAL A 484 25.34 -0.42 -19.21
N THR A 485 24.50 0.12 -18.33
CA THR A 485 24.30 1.58 -18.20
C THR A 485 24.97 2.17 -16.98
N GLY A 486 25.32 1.32 -15.99
CA GLY A 486 26.09 1.71 -14.82
C GLY A 486 27.00 0.58 -14.34
N GLN A 487 28.21 0.94 -13.90
CA GLN A 487 29.13 -0.02 -13.28
C GLN A 487 30.18 0.71 -12.44
N PRO A 488 30.81 0.04 -11.45
CA PRO A 488 31.89 0.61 -10.66
C PRO A 488 33.08 1.05 -11.52
N LEU A 489 33.80 2.07 -11.06
CA LEU A 489 35.00 2.55 -11.74
C LEU A 489 36.04 1.42 -11.91
N GLY A 490 36.50 1.23 -13.14
CA GLY A 490 37.44 0.15 -13.48
C GLY A 490 36.80 -1.21 -13.80
N ALA A 491 35.49 -1.36 -13.59
CA ALA A 491 34.76 -2.56 -14.00
C ALA A 491 34.65 -2.68 -15.53
N LYS A 492 34.51 -3.92 -16.03
CA LYS A 492 34.37 -4.23 -17.46
C LYS A 492 33.31 -5.30 -17.66
N ALA A 493 32.09 -5.00 -17.21
CA ALA A 493 30.96 -5.90 -17.41
C ALA A 493 30.64 -6.07 -18.89
N THR A 494 30.33 -7.29 -19.29
CA THR A 494 29.94 -7.65 -20.66
C THR A 494 28.67 -8.48 -20.66
N LEU A 495 27.90 -8.38 -21.74
CA LEU A 495 26.66 -9.14 -21.93
C LEU A 495 26.85 -10.18 -23.04
N ALA A 496 26.47 -11.41 -22.76
CA ALA A 496 26.27 -12.44 -23.77
C ALA A 496 24.79 -12.46 -24.16
N ASP A 497 24.50 -12.55 -25.44
CA ASP A 497 23.16 -12.56 -26.03
C ASP A 497 22.28 -11.35 -25.63
N PRO A 498 22.76 -10.09 -25.81
CA PRO A 498 22.05 -8.91 -25.33
C PRO A 498 20.69 -8.65 -26.00
N GLN A 499 20.38 -9.36 -27.07
CA GLN A 499 19.07 -9.31 -27.76
C GLN A 499 18.09 -10.37 -27.22
N SER A 500 18.50 -11.22 -26.30
CA SER A 500 17.65 -12.24 -25.67
C SER A 500 16.82 -11.62 -24.55
N ALA A 501 15.62 -12.19 -24.29
CA ALA A 501 14.89 -11.90 -23.07
C ALA A 501 15.63 -12.37 -21.79
N ARG A 502 16.65 -13.23 -21.94
CA ARG A 502 17.41 -13.84 -20.84
C ARG A 502 18.91 -13.86 -21.13
N PRO A 503 19.58 -12.71 -21.20
CA PRO A 503 21.01 -12.65 -21.38
C PRO A 503 21.76 -13.05 -20.11
N SER A 504 23.08 -13.06 -20.21
CA SER A 504 23.92 -13.18 -19.01
C SER A 504 25.01 -12.13 -19.00
N ALA A 505 25.31 -11.60 -17.81
CA ALA A 505 26.40 -10.69 -17.59
C ALA A 505 27.62 -11.40 -17.00
N SER A 506 28.82 -10.98 -17.40
CA SER A 506 30.11 -11.43 -16.90
C SER A 506 31.08 -10.25 -16.78
N GLY A 507 32.34 -10.49 -16.33
CA GLY A 507 33.27 -9.40 -16.06
C GLY A 507 32.97 -8.61 -14.79
N LEU A 508 32.24 -9.21 -13.85
CA LEU A 508 31.82 -8.64 -12.59
C LEU A 508 32.96 -8.82 -11.56
N THR A 509 33.95 -7.95 -11.62
CA THR A 509 35.20 -8.11 -10.85
C THR A 509 35.44 -7.02 -9.81
N VAL A 510 34.79 -5.89 -9.93
CA VAL A 510 34.94 -4.74 -9.05
C VAL A 510 33.71 -4.62 -8.15
N PRO A 511 33.86 -4.61 -6.82
CA PRO A 511 32.74 -4.42 -5.91
C PRO A 511 31.99 -3.11 -6.17
N GLY A 512 30.66 -3.13 -6.00
CA GLY A 512 29.76 -2.01 -6.21
C GLY A 512 28.56 -2.37 -7.06
N ARG A 513 27.74 -1.38 -7.36
CA ARG A 513 26.50 -1.54 -8.12
C ARG A 513 26.75 -1.56 -9.63
N TYR A 514 26.20 -2.56 -10.28
CA TYR A 514 26.06 -2.66 -11.73
C TYR A 514 24.60 -2.41 -12.11
N VAL A 515 24.40 -1.65 -13.18
CA VAL A 515 23.08 -1.37 -13.73
C VAL A 515 23.01 -1.88 -15.16
N PHE A 516 22.01 -2.71 -15.43
CA PHE A 516 21.71 -3.24 -16.75
C PHE A 516 20.35 -2.72 -17.18
N THR A 517 20.29 -2.00 -18.29
CA THR A 517 19.00 -1.53 -18.80
C THR A 517 18.51 -2.45 -19.91
N VAL A 518 17.28 -2.96 -19.75
CA VAL A 518 16.54 -3.62 -20.83
C VAL A 518 15.63 -2.62 -21.53
N ALA A 519 15.70 -2.56 -22.86
CA ALA A 519 14.72 -1.91 -23.71
C ALA A 519 13.86 -2.98 -24.38
N VAL A 520 12.55 -2.91 -24.19
CA VAL A 520 11.53 -3.77 -24.81
C VAL A 520 10.79 -2.95 -25.86
N ARG A 521 10.67 -3.48 -27.08
CA ARG A 521 10.01 -2.80 -28.21
C ARG A 521 9.00 -3.70 -28.89
N ASP A 522 7.88 -3.09 -29.29
CA ASP A 522 6.81 -3.68 -30.11
C ASP A 522 6.87 -3.25 -31.60
N GLY A 523 7.87 -2.42 -31.95
CA GLY A 523 8.01 -1.81 -33.28
C GLY A 523 7.62 -0.33 -33.33
N ALA A 524 6.65 0.10 -32.52
CA ALA A 524 6.20 1.50 -32.41
C ALA A 524 6.67 2.19 -31.13
N HIS A 525 6.75 1.46 -30.03
CA HIS A 525 7.09 1.97 -28.71
C HIS A 525 8.33 1.28 -28.14
N GLU A 526 8.99 1.98 -27.22
CA GLU A 526 10.08 1.45 -26.42
C GLU A 526 9.81 1.69 -24.95
N VAL A 527 9.89 0.62 -24.14
CA VAL A 527 9.81 0.69 -22.67
C VAL A 527 11.14 0.20 -22.09
N LYS A 528 11.70 0.98 -21.18
CA LYS A 528 12.98 0.66 -20.52
C LYS A 528 12.75 0.33 -19.05
N ARG A 529 13.58 -0.62 -18.54
CA ARG A 529 13.68 -0.94 -17.12
C ARG A 529 15.12 -1.20 -16.73
N ASP A 530 15.49 -0.74 -15.55
CA ASP A 530 16.82 -0.95 -14.99
C ASP A 530 16.82 -2.17 -14.07
N VAL A 531 17.82 -3.02 -14.23
CA VAL A 531 18.10 -4.18 -13.40
C VAL A 531 19.38 -3.91 -12.63
N TRP A 532 19.30 -3.97 -11.31
CA TRP A 532 20.44 -3.71 -10.44
C TRP A 532 21.04 -5.02 -9.93
N LEU A 533 22.36 -5.01 -9.81
CA LEU A 533 23.15 -6.08 -9.24
C LEU A 533 24.20 -5.47 -8.32
N ASP A 534 24.18 -5.81 -7.05
CA ASP A 534 25.20 -5.40 -6.10
C ASP A 534 26.24 -6.50 -5.91
N LEU A 535 27.52 -6.15 -6.16
CA LEU A 535 28.67 -7.01 -5.98
C LEU A 535 29.49 -6.54 -4.78
N HIS A 536 29.65 -7.39 -3.79
CA HIS A 536 30.34 -7.09 -2.55
C HIS A 536 31.75 -7.70 -2.50
N ALA A 537 32.68 -7.03 -1.81
CA ALA A 537 34.07 -7.48 -1.66
C ALA A 537 34.21 -8.70 -0.72
N GLY A 538 33.20 -9.01 0.04
CA GLY A 538 33.17 -10.10 1.00
C GLY A 538 31.79 -10.30 1.58
N ASN A 539 31.68 -11.11 2.62
CA ASN A 539 30.44 -11.36 3.33
C ASN A 539 29.89 -10.09 3.96
N GLN A 540 28.59 -9.84 3.76
CA GLN A 540 27.89 -8.71 4.36
C GLN A 540 27.24 -9.14 5.68
N PRO A 541 27.12 -8.25 6.68
CA PRO A 541 26.37 -8.57 7.88
C PRO A 541 24.90 -8.81 7.57
N PRO A 542 24.23 -9.69 8.33
CA PRO A 542 22.78 -9.84 8.24
C PRO A 542 22.05 -8.52 8.48
N VAL A 543 20.89 -8.36 7.88
CA VAL A 543 20.01 -7.20 8.08
C VAL A 543 18.86 -7.61 8.98
N LEU A 544 18.71 -6.93 10.13
CA LEU A 544 17.59 -7.18 11.04
C LEU A 544 16.26 -6.75 10.39
N ILE A 545 15.27 -7.68 10.47
CA ILE A 545 13.96 -7.53 9.89
C ILE A 545 12.92 -7.72 10.94
N ASP A 546 12.32 -7.03 11.64
CA ASP A 546 11.23 -7.32 12.58
C ASP A 546 11.67 -7.70 14.01
N VAL A 547 12.65 -6.98 14.57
CA VAL A 547 12.97 -7.07 16.01
C VAL A 547 11.95 -6.29 16.86
N HIS A 548 11.19 -5.40 16.24
CA HIS A 548 10.07 -4.69 16.85
C HIS A 548 8.78 -5.16 16.17
N ASN A 549 8.01 -5.99 16.84
CA ASN A 549 6.62 -6.23 16.45
C ASN A 549 5.94 -4.88 16.20
N ARG A 550 5.13 -4.78 15.16
CA ARG A 550 4.28 -3.61 14.84
C ARG A 550 3.40 -3.16 16.04
N LEU A 551 3.30 -4.02 17.06
CA LEU A 551 2.68 -3.70 18.34
C LEU A 551 3.76 -3.81 19.44
N PRO A 552 3.89 -2.82 20.32
CA PRO A 552 4.82 -2.92 21.44
C PRO A 552 4.46 -4.15 22.29
N VAL A 553 5.43 -5.02 22.51
CA VAL A 553 5.27 -6.12 23.46
C VAL A 553 5.19 -5.51 24.85
N LEU A 554 4.03 -5.49 25.43
CA LEU A 554 3.80 -5.07 26.82
C LEU A 554 3.19 -6.21 27.61
N VAL A 555 3.43 -6.24 28.90
CA VAL A 555 2.88 -7.23 29.81
C VAL A 555 2.20 -6.52 30.97
N THR A 556 0.97 -6.90 31.28
CA THR A 556 0.26 -6.43 32.48
C THR A 556 0.07 -7.61 33.44
N LEU A 557 0.60 -7.48 34.67
CA LEU A 557 0.42 -8.52 35.67
C LEU A 557 -1.07 -8.70 36.01
N PRO A 558 -1.54 -9.93 36.24
CA PRO A 558 -0.80 -11.15 36.56
C PRO A 558 -0.33 -11.97 35.35
N GLN A 559 -0.39 -11.45 34.12
CA GLN A 559 0.23 -12.13 32.97
C GLN A 559 1.73 -12.28 33.24
N SER A 560 2.23 -13.51 33.22
CA SER A 560 3.61 -13.82 33.60
C SER A 560 4.48 -14.34 32.45
N ALA A 561 3.98 -14.26 31.23
CA ALA A 561 4.71 -14.71 30.04
C ALA A 561 4.37 -13.86 28.81
N THR A 562 5.34 -13.75 27.89
CA THR A 562 5.16 -13.16 26.57
C THR A 562 6.04 -13.87 25.54
N THR A 563 5.90 -13.54 24.27
CA THR A 563 6.75 -14.07 23.19
C THR A 563 7.43 -12.92 22.49
N LEU A 564 8.77 -12.95 22.47
CA LEU A 564 9.58 -12.05 21.66
C LEU A 564 9.70 -12.60 20.26
N ARG A 565 9.78 -11.73 19.27
CA ARG A 565 10.03 -12.12 17.88
C ARG A 565 11.15 -11.27 17.32
N GLY A 566 12.05 -11.91 16.59
CA GLY A 566 13.12 -11.27 15.86
C GLY A 566 13.42 -12.07 14.60
N GLY A 567 13.81 -11.38 13.58
CA GLY A 567 14.21 -11.98 12.31
C GLY A 567 15.36 -11.22 11.68
N ALA A 568 16.06 -11.88 10.79
CA ALA A 568 17.07 -11.25 9.96
C ALA A 568 17.05 -11.88 8.56
N LEU A 569 17.55 -11.12 7.59
CA LEU A 569 17.79 -11.57 6.23
C LEU A 569 19.29 -11.50 5.96
N ASP A 570 19.83 -12.55 5.39
CA ASP A 570 21.14 -12.52 4.79
C ASP A 570 21.02 -12.31 3.29
N LEU A 571 21.66 -11.25 2.77
CA LEU A 571 21.52 -10.85 1.37
C LEU A 571 22.22 -11.81 0.42
N GLU A 572 23.23 -12.53 0.90
CA GLU A 572 23.95 -13.57 0.16
C GLU A 572 23.32 -14.95 0.29
N GLY A 573 22.32 -15.09 1.17
CA GLY A 573 21.62 -16.33 1.43
C GLY A 573 22.37 -17.28 2.38
N ASP A 574 23.29 -16.76 3.18
CA ASP A 574 23.99 -17.54 4.19
C ASP A 574 23.02 -17.96 5.31
N LYS A 575 23.29 -19.10 5.92
CA LYS A 575 22.45 -19.63 7.00
C LYS A 575 22.61 -18.78 8.25
N LEU A 576 21.50 -18.21 8.72
CA LEU A 576 21.46 -17.42 9.94
C LEU A 576 21.27 -18.28 11.19
N THR A 577 21.92 -17.84 12.27
CA THR A 577 21.69 -18.28 13.64
C THR A 577 21.21 -17.12 14.47
N TYR A 578 20.34 -17.38 15.45
CA TYR A 578 19.72 -16.38 16.29
C TYR A 578 20.05 -16.60 17.75
N ARG A 579 19.99 -15.51 18.55
CA ARG A 579 20.15 -15.60 19.99
C ARG A 579 19.39 -14.46 20.69
N TRP A 580 18.61 -14.81 21.70
CA TRP A 580 18.03 -13.89 22.66
C TRP A 580 18.78 -13.93 23.99
N SER A 581 18.94 -12.78 24.62
CA SER A 581 19.53 -12.67 25.95
C SER A 581 18.86 -11.55 26.75
N VAL A 582 18.93 -11.62 28.07
CA VAL A 582 18.45 -10.56 28.96
C VAL A 582 19.56 -9.55 29.13
N VAL A 583 19.29 -8.28 28.79
CA VAL A 583 20.22 -7.15 28.99
C VAL A 583 20.03 -6.55 30.37
N SER A 584 18.79 -6.25 30.72
CA SER A 584 18.45 -5.70 32.04
C SER A 584 17.02 -6.08 32.43
N GLN A 585 16.78 -6.16 33.73
CA GLN A 585 15.48 -6.40 34.32
C GLN A 585 15.36 -5.71 35.68
N PRO A 586 14.16 -5.39 36.16
CA PRO A 586 13.95 -4.79 37.48
C PRO A 586 14.52 -5.62 38.61
N PRO A 587 14.97 -5.01 39.71
CA PRO A 587 15.43 -5.73 40.91
C PRO A 587 14.40 -6.73 41.41
N GLY A 588 14.83 -7.97 41.67
CA GLY A 588 13.95 -9.07 42.08
C GLY A 588 13.26 -9.83 40.93
N SER A 589 13.39 -9.37 39.69
CA SER A 589 12.94 -10.12 38.52
C SER A 589 13.90 -11.28 38.23
N ALA A 590 13.35 -12.40 37.73
CA ALA A 590 14.10 -13.60 37.35
C ALA A 590 13.44 -14.27 36.12
N VAL A 591 13.32 -13.51 35.03
CA VAL A 591 12.71 -14.02 33.78
C VAL A 591 13.51 -15.19 33.21
N ARG A 592 12.84 -16.08 32.52
CA ARG A 592 13.43 -17.24 31.86
C ARG A 592 13.07 -17.23 30.36
N LEU A 593 14.09 -17.44 29.53
CA LEU A 593 13.93 -17.59 28.09
C LEU A 593 13.80 -19.08 27.75
N GLU A 594 12.73 -19.41 27.02
CA GLU A 594 12.58 -20.73 26.37
C GLU A 594 12.98 -20.58 24.92
N THR A 595 13.68 -21.37 24.26
CA THR A 595 14.14 -21.24 22.86
C THR A 595 14.92 -19.95 22.56
N PRO A 596 15.97 -19.62 23.37
CA PRO A 596 16.72 -18.39 23.16
C PRO A 596 17.49 -18.35 21.82
N ASP A 597 17.68 -19.50 21.18
CA ASP A 597 18.41 -19.63 19.92
C ASP A 597 17.48 -19.70 18.68
N ASP A 598 16.23 -19.27 18.83
CA ASP A 598 15.23 -19.20 17.75
C ASP A 598 14.80 -17.76 17.50
N GLY A 599 14.29 -17.47 16.32
CA GLY A 599 13.68 -16.17 15.99
C GLY A 599 12.47 -15.83 16.86
N SER A 600 11.80 -16.85 17.42
CA SER A 600 10.68 -16.70 18.36
C SER A 600 11.06 -17.24 19.73
N CYS A 601 11.19 -16.38 20.73
CA CYS A 601 11.58 -16.73 22.08
C CYS A 601 10.44 -16.45 23.08
N ARG A 602 10.02 -17.47 23.81
CA ARG A 602 9.07 -17.29 24.91
C ARG A 602 9.79 -16.85 26.17
N VAL A 603 9.31 -15.79 26.78
CA VAL A 603 9.75 -15.27 28.08
C VAL A 603 8.75 -15.65 29.13
N ASN A 604 9.19 -16.33 30.20
CA ASN A 604 8.37 -16.72 31.33
C ASN A 604 8.87 -16.11 32.63
N ASN A 605 8.09 -16.25 33.69
CA ASN A 605 8.39 -15.77 35.02
C ASN A 605 8.52 -14.23 35.11
N ILE A 606 7.70 -13.54 34.34
CA ILE A 606 7.58 -12.07 34.39
C ILE A 606 6.67 -11.75 35.58
N THR A 607 7.28 -11.35 36.70
CA THR A 607 6.56 -11.16 37.98
C THR A 607 6.76 -9.79 38.61
N VAL A 608 7.68 -8.99 38.08
CA VAL A 608 8.06 -7.69 38.65
C VAL A 608 7.75 -6.59 37.63
N PRO A 609 7.01 -5.53 38.00
CA PRO A 609 6.76 -4.37 37.14
C PRO A 609 8.06 -3.61 36.81
N GLY A 610 8.08 -2.97 35.66
CA GLY A 610 9.21 -2.16 35.15
C GLY A 610 9.72 -2.68 33.81
N ASP A 611 10.72 -2.01 33.26
CA ASP A 611 11.26 -2.31 31.95
C ASP A 611 12.20 -3.53 31.98
N HIS A 612 11.88 -4.50 31.14
CA HIS A 612 12.73 -5.64 30.86
C HIS A 612 13.34 -5.45 29.48
N VAL A 613 14.66 -5.43 29.39
CA VAL A 613 15.37 -5.24 28.12
C VAL A 613 16.00 -6.54 27.67
N PHE A 614 15.67 -6.96 26.47
CA PHE A 614 16.18 -8.16 25.81
C PHE A 614 17.02 -7.74 24.61
N LYS A 615 18.05 -8.51 24.29
CA LYS A 615 18.85 -8.36 23.08
C LYS A 615 18.56 -9.52 22.13
N PHE A 616 18.24 -9.19 20.89
CA PHE A 616 18.23 -10.13 19.77
C PHE A 616 19.53 -10.01 18.99
N GLU A 617 20.13 -11.13 18.66
CA GLU A 617 21.34 -11.24 17.86
C GLU A 617 21.06 -12.19 16.67
N ALA A 618 21.52 -11.80 15.48
CA ALA A 618 21.52 -12.64 14.30
C ALA A 618 22.93 -12.70 13.72
N SER A 619 23.39 -13.92 13.38
CA SER A 619 24.73 -14.13 12.83
C SER A 619 24.68 -15.04 11.61
N ASP A 620 25.45 -14.68 10.58
CA ASP A 620 25.74 -15.47 9.38
C ASP A 620 26.97 -16.43 9.54
N GLY A 621 27.53 -16.46 10.76
CA GLY A 621 28.75 -17.22 11.08
C GLY A 621 30.06 -16.42 10.92
N THR A 622 30.01 -15.27 10.24
CA THR A 622 31.16 -14.33 10.07
C THR A 622 30.88 -13.01 10.77
N ASN A 623 29.70 -12.48 10.60
CA ASN A 623 29.23 -11.21 11.19
C ASN A 623 28.08 -11.47 12.16
N THR A 624 27.91 -10.58 13.10
CA THR A 624 26.77 -10.59 14.03
C THR A 624 26.20 -9.19 14.15
N VAL A 625 24.89 -9.07 14.02
CA VAL A 625 24.13 -7.86 14.24
C VAL A 625 23.19 -8.04 15.42
N SER A 626 22.88 -6.95 16.13
CA SER A 626 22.01 -7.06 17.30
C SER A 626 21.17 -5.81 17.52
N GLU A 627 20.03 -5.99 18.18
CA GLU A 627 19.14 -4.92 18.60
C GLU A 627 18.51 -5.22 19.96
N ASN A 628 18.27 -4.17 20.75
CA ASN A 628 17.63 -4.29 22.05
C ASN A 628 16.13 -4.03 21.94
N LEU A 629 15.33 -4.91 22.55
CA LEU A 629 13.88 -4.79 22.66
C LEU A 629 13.50 -4.54 24.13
N THR A 630 12.83 -3.43 24.42
CA THR A 630 12.28 -3.15 25.74
C THR A 630 10.83 -3.66 25.84
N VAL A 631 10.55 -4.45 26.87
CA VAL A 631 9.23 -4.94 27.23
C VAL A 631 8.81 -4.28 28.55
N PRO A 632 7.95 -3.26 28.53
CA PRO A 632 7.41 -2.67 29.74
C PRO A 632 6.42 -3.65 30.41
N VAL A 633 6.59 -3.83 31.71
CA VAL A 633 5.72 -4.64 32.56
C VAL A 633 4.98 -3.72 33.54
N TYR A 634 3.66 -3.72 33.45
CA TYR A 634 2.79 -2.90 34.27
C TYR A 634 2.27 -3.70 35.47
N PRO A 635 2.06 -3.06 36.63
CA PRO A 635 1.41 -3.72 37.76
C PRO A 635 0.00 -4.16 37.42
N ALA A 636 -0.54 -5.13 38.16
CA ALA A 636 -1.92 -5.53 38.03
C ALA A 636 -2.86 -4.34 38.24
N ASN A 637 -3.88 -4.27 37.39
CA ASN A 637 -4.88 -3.20 37.49
C ASN A 637 -5.60 -3.27 38.84
N SER A 638 -5.52 -2.24 39.67
CA SER A 638 -6.24 -2.16 40.94
C SER A 638 -7.60 -1.51 40.70
N ALA A 639 -8.64 -2.04 41.37
CA ALA A 639 -9.96 -1.45 41.32
C ALA A 639 -9.92 0.06 41.68
N PRO A 640 -10.66 0.93 40.98
CA PRO A 640 -10.68 2.35 41.29
C PRO A 640 -11.17 2.58 42.71
N VAL A 641 -10.38 3.28 43.52
CA VAL A 641 -10.79 3.70 44.87
C VAL A 641 -11.64 4.95 44.70
N ILE A 642 -12.95 4.80 44.88
CA ILE A 642 -13.87 5.93 44.99
C ILE A 642 -13.57 6.62 46.32
N ARG A 643 -12.86 7.77 46.25
CA ARG A 643 -12.76 8.65 47.45
C ARG A 643 -14.04 9.48 47.53
N PRO A 644 -14.79 9.44 48.65
CA PRO A 644 -15.89 10.38 48.84
C PRO A 644 -15.36 11.81 48.76
N ARG A 645 -16.03 12.67 48.01
CA ARG A 645 -15.73 14.12 48.06
C ARG A 645 -16.11 14.59 49.47
N SER A 646 -15.11 15.11 50.20
CA SER A 646 -15.32 15.86 51.42
C SER A 646 -15.93 17.23 51.13
#